data_d1fffbc2bcf5899c7beb31dd179be8bd
#
_entry.id   d1fffbc2bcf5899c7beb31dd179be8bd
#
_cell.length_a   1.000
_cell.length_b   1.000
_cell.length_c   1.000
_cell.angle_alpha   90.00
_cell.angle_beta   90.00
_cell.angle_gamma   90.00
#
_symmetry.space_group_name_H-M   'P 1'
#
loop_
_entity.id
_entity.type
_entity.pdbx_description
1 polymer ?
#
loop_
_entity_poly.entity_id
_entity_poly.type
_entity_poly.pdbx_seq_one_letter_code
_entity_poly.pdbx_strand_id
1 'polypeptide(L)'
;MIAKVSGPGHEISEYVISDREMPVGSTLGSPKCSLIIKSTGALEKIFSCEAGLDLFHTLVLHHWDRNSGIPLLPSPGEFVIHPDRQDHMFELANGVTLHEKIFMLNRTPSGSNGHRVAPPAAYYAVELRNDGEREIEMATYASIRIGSGYESTAHTAYDGRLHAFVAWNDEAPDVVRMVSCSRAPESYEVTDDNAKTNAAQFPGPLSNEAIDASKDPLGIFHLDHRLKPGECASFFFTLTFSLHGRDKVRSTLASLPEAREALDETRRHYSRALGRAVIMTPEAQVNRGALWAKANMLRVQLLTEQGWCFVNDPTRSNNSVARDTSWYAFGGDYVVPYFTRDALRWYVDHLSDDGMVVEYFDIRDGKTETYGLTMNDNTPLLILALWHHYCVTGDREFLTQVFPQAQRAAKYILSQRGEHGLIWCCADGTGSQGIVGWRNVIQGYRLDGATTELNSECHAALQTMSKMANELGDERIAREFEDAAKALRAAINEHLLDRSRNVYYLTIDWDGKKRTDLTSDLVFPVLFDVADHDVATNIIATLSRPEFWTDAGLHTVPRTAIDYGPAHGSGLLGGVWGGPTFWFAAAAAAFNAEFMANALISSFKHYAQDPRRYNTVPGQFSEWLHGETLTNHGMMLSPWFAPKYLWAAMEGAAGLEVTSNPPKLHRRLPAGWSWMGARNVMVRGRDLAWFTVRLDKLTTYANSQGIAIDADHQYDEDVSDDVRVGGDHAMSIALRRDGAIAILVGNTFDRTISTSLSIPKKHLPQRCDLRLYDSLVGEWHDIPDVDVSRLRDGFPVQVARHGFSILEVCEKKS
;
A
#
# COMPACT_ATOMS: atom_id res chain seq x y z
N MET A 1 3.30 2.99 -29.77
CA MET A 1 2.27 3.87 -29.17
C MET A 1 1.63 3.05 -28.05
N ILE A 2 2.13 3.22 -26.81
CA ILE A 2 1.62 2.48 -25.63
C ILE A 2 0.16 2.89 -25.46
N ALA A 3 -0.77 1.94 -25.45
CA ALA A 3 -2.17 2.21 -25.16
C ALA A 3 -2.26 2.78 -23.73
N LYS A 4 -2.42 4.08 -23.61
CA LYS A 4 -2.81 4.72 -22.35
C LYS A 4 -4.11 4.07 -21.89
N VAL A 5 -4.09 3.43 -20.75
CA VAL A 5 -5.32 2.97 -20.10
C VAL A 5 -5.97 4.21 -19.54
N SER A 6 -6.76 4.88 -20.35
CA SER A 6 -7.54 6.05 -19.97
C SER A 6 -8.84 5.60 -19.31
N GLY A 7 -8.85 5.57 -17.98
CA GLY A 7 -10.09 5.74 -17.23
C GLY A 7 -10.27 7.24 -16.94
N PRO A 8 -11.49 7.73 -16.79
CA PRO A 8 -11.73 9.14 -16.53
C PRO A 8 -11.11 9.55 -15.19
N GLY A 9 -10.13 10.48 -15.24
CA GLY A 9 -9.53 11.11 -14.07
C GLY A 9 -8.31 10.42 -13.44
N HIS A 10 -7.79 9.33 -14.02
CA HIS A 10 -6.58 8.69 -13.54
C HIS A 10 -5.40 8.96 -14.48
N GLU A 11 -4.51 9.85 -14.10
CA GLU A 11 -3.11 9.70 -14.46
C GLU A 11 -2.67 8.39 -13.84
N ILE A 12 -2.55 7.34 -14.63
CA ILE A 12 -1.94 6.09 -14.18
C ILE A 12 -0.50 6.45 -13.88
N SER A 13 -0.17 6.40 -12.59
CA SER A 13 1.16 6.69 -12.10
C SER A 13 2.05 5.53 -12.47
N GLU A 14 2.56 5.52 -13.68
CA GLU A 14 3.68 4.70 -14.08
C GLU A 14 4.97 5.48 -13.86
N TYR A 15 6.03 4.77 -13.53
CA TYR A 15 7.37 5.30 -13.48
C TYR A 15 8.20 4.68 -14.59
N VAL A 16 8.76 5.51 -15.44
CA VAL A 16 9.69 5.11 -16.50
C VAL A 16 11.10 5.45 -16.05
N ILE A 17 11.95 4.44 -15.93
CA ILE A 17 13.36 4.60 -15.60
C ILE A 17 14.21 3.92 -16.67
N SER A 18 15.50 4.30 -16.77
CA SER A 18 16.44 3.51 -17.55
C SER A 18 16.60 2.13 -16.93
N ASP A 19 16.64 1.09 -17.75
CA ASP A 19 16.82 -0.31 -17.33
C ASP A 19 18.11 -0.56 -16.54
N ARG A 20 19.04 0.40 -16.54
CA ARG A 20 20.33 0.36 -15.84
C ARG A 20 20.36 1.17 -14.54
N GLU A 21 19.25 1.81 -14.18
CA GLU A 21 19.25 2.79 -13.07
C GLU A 21 18.78 2.23 -11.72
N MET A 22 18.13 1.09 -11.69
CA MET A 22 17.62 0.53 -10.45
C MET A 22 18.50 -0.63 -9.95
N PRO A 23 19.33 -0.42 -8.92
CA PRO A 23 20.22 -1.47 -8.41
C PRO A 23 19.49 -2.56 -7.62
N VAL A 24 18.25 -2.28 -7.17
CA VAL A 24 17.40 -3.19 -6.39
C VAL A 24 16.17 -3.59 -7.20
N GLY A 25 15.60 -4.76 -6.88
CA GLY A 25 14.44 -5.27 -7.57
C GLY A 25 13.14 -4.59 -7.13
N SER A 26 12.21 -4.40 -8.08
CA SER A 26 10.83 -4.05 -7.79
C SER A 26 10.07 -5.29 -7.31
N THR A 27 9.21 -5.13 -6.30
CA THR A 27 8.44 -6.23 -5.73
C THR A 27 7.01 -6.25 -6.27
N LEU A 28 6.57 -7.39 -6.81
CA LEU A 28 5.17 -7.70 -7.08
C LEU A 28 4.71 -8.81 -6.13
N GLY A 29 3.42 -8.89 -5.86
CA GLY A 29 2.85 -9.88 -4.97
C GLY A 29 1.55 -10.49 -5.47
N SER A 30 1.25 -11.66 -4.94
CA SER A 30 -0.05 -12.33 -5.01
C SER A 30 -0.39 -12.91 -3.64
N PRO A 31 -1.62 -13.36 -3.40
CA PRO A 31 -1.98 -13.97 -2.12
C PRO A 31 -1.17 -15.21 -1.73
N LYS A 32 -0.24 -15.68 -2.55
CA LYS A 32 0.55 -16.91 -2.30
C LYS A 32 2.06 -16.72 -2.32
N CYS A 33 2.57 -15.66 -2.93
CA CYS A 33 4.01 -15.44 -3.04
C CYS A 33 4.36 -14.01 -3.48
N SER A 34 5.61 -13.64 -3.30
CA SER A 34 6.21 -12.40 -3.77
C SER A 34 7.23 -12.66 -4.89
N LEU A 35 7.34 -11.74 -5.82
CA LEU A 35 8.24 -11.76 -6.97
C LEU A 35 9.10 -10.50 -6.95
N ILE A 36 10.42 -10.64 -7.13
CA ILE A 36 11.35 -9.52 -7.29
C ILE A 36 11.90 -9.51 -8.71
N ILE A 37 11.85 -8.33 -9.36
CA ILE A 37 12.28 -8.10 -10.74
C ILE A 37 13.29 -6.98 -10.78
N LYS A 38 14.46 -7.23 -11.41
CA LYS A 38 15.47 -6.19 -11.67
C LYS A 38 15.06 -5.28 -12.82
N SER A 39 15.57 -4.07 -12.86
CA SER A 39 15.27 -3.12 -13.96
C SER A 39 15.77 -3.61 -15.33
N THR A 40 16.67 -4.56 -15.38
CA THR A 40 17.11 -5.26 -16.60
C THR A 40 16.09 -6.27 -17.15
N GLY A 41 14.89 -6.36 -16.57
CA GLY A 41 13.90 -7.38 -16.88
C GLY A 41 14.14 -8.74 -16.23
N ALA A 42 15.32 -8.98 -15.68
CA ALA A 42 15.61 -10.27 -15.05
C ALA A 42 14.76 -10.47 -13.79
N LEU A 43 14.06 -11.62 -13.72
CA LEU A 43 13.45 -12.06 -12.48
C LEU A 43 14.56 -12.45 -11.50
N GLU A 44 14.56 -11.84 -10.31
CA GLU A 44 15.55 -12.15 -9.28
C GLU A 44 15.16 -13.39 -8.49
N LYS A 45 13.95 -13.41 -7.93
CA LYS A 45 13.41 -14.56 -7.20
C LYS A 45 11.89 -14.52 -7.04
N ILE A 46 11.31 -15.69 -6.78
CA ILE A 46 9.96 -15.85 -6.23
C ILE A 46 10.09 -16.48 -4.85
N PHE A 47 9.52 -15.82 -3.84
CA PHE A 47 9.52 -16.26 -2.46
C PHE A 47 8.12 -16.63 -1.99
N SER A 48 7.97 -17.81 -1.36
CA SER A 48 6.74 -18.19 -0.65
C SER A 48 6.95 -18.06 0.86
N CYS A 49 6.23 -17.13 1.47
CA CYS A 49 6.26 -16.95 2.92
C CYS A 49 5.74 -18.20 3.66
N GLU A 50 4.70 -18.86 3.11
CA GLU A 50 4.10 -20.07 3.70
C GLU A 50 5.06 -21.27 3.64
N ALA A 51 5.84 -21.42 2.55
CA ALA A 51 6.92 -22.40 2.48
C ALA A 51 8.18 -21.96 3.24
N GLY A 52 8.36 -20.66 3.47
CA GLY A 52 9.58 -20.08 4.02
C GLY A 52 10.80 -20.15 3.09
N LEU A 53 10.57 -20.17 1.77
CA LEU A 53 11.59 -20.51 0.78
C LEU A 53 11.57 -19.63 -0.45
N ASP A 54 12.73 -19.41 -1.02
CA ASP A 54 12.89 -19.00 -2.40
C ASP A 54 12.59 -20.20 -3.32
N LEU A 55 11.57 -20.06 -4.17
CA LEU A 55 11.10 -21.18 -5.02
C LEU A 55 11.78 -21.20 -6.38
N PHE A 56 12.12 -20.01 -6.89
CA PHE A 56 12.78 -19.81 -8.18
C PHE A 56 13.78 -18.66 -8.04
N HIS A 57 14.89 -18.77 -8.81
CA HIS A 57 15.88 -17.71 -8.90
C HIS A 57 16.23 -17.42 -10.36
N THR A 58 16.58 -16.19 -10.62
CA THR A 58 17.29 -15.71 -11.82
C THR A 58 16.75 -16.27 -13.14
N LEU A 59 15.51 -15.89 -13.50
CA LEU A 59 15.07 -16.06 -14.89
C LEU A 59 15.63 -14.90 -15.72
N VAL A 60 16.38 -15.24 -16.77
CA VAL A 60 16.97 -14.29 -17.71
C VAL A 60 16.91 -14.83 -19.14
N LEU A 61 16.69 -13.93 -20.10
CA LEU A 61 16.68 -14.24 -21.51
C LEU A 61 17.94 -13.72 -22.18
N HIS A 62 18.54 -14.58 -23.01
CA HIS A 62 19.66 -14.22 -23.88
C HIS A 62 19.28 -14.48 -25.33
N HIS A 63 19.65 -13.57 -26.20
CA HIS A 63 19.31 -13.60 -27.62
C HIS A 63 20.57 -13.68 -28.49
N TRP A 64 20.48 -14.45 -29.58
CA TRP A 64 21.61 -14.73 -30.46
C TRP A 64 21.17 -14.65 -31.91
N ASP A 65 22.03 -14.14 -32.77
CA ASP A 65 21.88 -14.32 -34.21
C ASP A 65 22.13 -15.79 -34.55
N ARG A 66 21.10 -16.43 -35.14
CA ARG A 66 21.13 -17.86 -35.34
C ARG A 66 22.19 -18.30 -36.39
N ASN A 67 22.43 -17.45 -37.38
CA ASN A 67 23.32 -17.78 -38.50
C ASN A 67 24.79 -17.61 -38.12
N SER A 68 25.10 -16.56 -37.37
CA SER A 68 26.49 -16.23 -37.00
C SER A 68 26.89 -16.74 -35.61
N GLY A 69 25.90 -17.08 -34.74
CA GLY A 69 26.19 -17.42 -33.35
C GLY A 69 26.69 -16.24 -32.52
N ILE A 70 26.46 -14.99 -32.99
CA ILE A 70 26.86 -13.79 -32.28
C ILE A 70 25.77 -13.38 -31.29
N PRO A 71 26.10 -12.99 -30.02
CA PRO A 71 25.12 -12.51 -29.07
C PRO A 71 24.49 -11.19 -29.55
N LEU A 72 23.18 -11.12 -29.49
CA LEU A 72 22.41 -9.91 -29.75
C LEU A 72 22.29 -9.13 -28.45
N LEU A 73 23.25 -8.24 -28.22
CA LEU A 73 23.28 -7.46 -26.99
C LEU A 73 22.14 -6.40 -27.00
N PRO A 74 21.47 -6.20 -25.87
CA PRO A 74 20.44 -5.18 -25.74
C PRO A 74 21.06 -3.78 -25.72
N SER A 75 20.44 -2.84 -26.42
CA SER A 75 20.67 -1.41 -26.20
C SER A 75 20.14 -1.02 -24.82
N PRO A 76 20.52 0.14 -24.24
CA PRO A 76 19.85 0.70 -23.09
C PRO A 76 18.35 0.85 -23.37
N GLY A 77 17.54 0.32 -22.49
CA GLY A 77 16.09 0.30 -22.61
C GLY A 77 15.38 1.05 -21.49
N GLU A 78 14.08 0.90 -21.49
CA GLU A 78 13.19 1.47 -20.49
C GLU A 78 12.61 0.36 -19.60
N PHE A 79 12.62 0.60 -18.30
CA PHE A 79 11.89 -0.21 -17.32
C PHE A 79 10.73 0.60 -16.78
N VAL A 80 9.51 0.09 -16.99
CA VAL A 80 8.28 0.79 -16.63
C VAL A 80 7.62 0.08 -15.45
N ILE A 81 7.51 0.79 -14.34
CA ILE A 81 6.90 0.30 -13.10
C ILE A 81 5.43 0.70 -13.11
N HIS A 82 4.53 -0.29 -13.21
CA HIS A 82 3.09 -0.14 -13.07
C HIS A 82 2.61 -0.66 -11.71
N PRO A 83 1.44 -0.28 -11.25
CA PRO A 83 0.84 -0.85 -10.05
C PRO A 83 0.71 -2.38 -10.08
N ASP A 84 0.35 -2.94 -11.23
CA ASP A 84 -0.05 -4.33 -11.45
C ASP A 84 0.99 -5.21 -12.15
N ARG A 85 2.05 -4.60 -12.73
CA ARG A 85 3.07 -5.31 -13.50
C ARG A 85 4.33 -4.47 -13.66
N GLN A 86 5.35 -5.08 -14.26
CA GLN A 86 6.56 -4.41 -14.73
C GLN A 86 6.73 -4.67 -16.23
N ASP A 87 7.04 -3.65 -16.98
CA ASP A 87 7.36 -3.74 -18.41
C ASP A 87 8.84 -3.39 -18.62
N HIS A 88 9.56 -4.17 -19.42
CA HIS A 88 10.90 -3.87 -19.86
C HIS A 88 10.92 -3.80 -21.39
N MET A 89 11.42 -2.70 -21.93
CA MET A 89 11.45 -2.44 -23.37
C MET A 89 12.84 -2.04 -23.81
N PHE A 90 13.36 -2.71 -24.83
CA PHE A 90 14.70 -2.44 -25.40
C PHE A 90 14.81 -2.92 -26.83
N GLU A 91 15.89 -2.52 -27.51
CA GLU A 91 16.19 -2.93 -28.89
C GLU A 91 17.45 -3.81 -28.88
N LEU A 92 17.45 -4.88 -29.67
CA LEU A 92 18.61 -5.72 -29.91
C LEU A 92 19.47 -5.14 -31.04
N ALA A 93 20.74 -5.53 -31.07
CA ALA A 93 21.72 -5.09 -32.04
C ALA A 93 21.33 -5.34 -33.53
N ASN A 94 20.39 -6.25 -33.77
CA ASN A 94 19.88 -6.58 -35.10
C ASN A 94 18.59 -5.81 -35.49
N GLY A 95 18.14 -4.85 -34.66
CA GLY A 95 16.94 -4.04 -34.93
C GLY A 95 15.62 -4.71 -34.53
N VAL A 96 15.66 -5.78 -33.72
CA VAL A 96 14.46 -6.37 -33.11
C VAL A 96 14.15 -5.63 -31.82
N THR A 97 12.93 -5.10 -31.71
CA THR A 97 12.40 -4.52 -30.47
C THR A 97 11.81 -5.63 -29.61
N LEU A 98 12.20 -5.65 -28.32
CA LEU A 98 11.65 -6.52 -27.30
C LEU A 98 10.75 -5.77 -26.34
N HIS A 99 9.64 -6.41 -25.99
CA HIS A 99 8.78 -5.97 -24.92
C HIS A 99 8.51 -7.15 -23.98
N GLU A 100 9.03 -7.07 -22.77
CA GLU A 100 8.86 -8.04 -21.71
C GLU A 100 7.84 -7.51 -20.72
N LYS A 101 6.79 -8.29 -20.43
CA LYS A 101 5.74 -7.97 -19.45
C LYS A 101 5.76 -9.02 -18.35
N ILE A 102 6.03 -8.56 -17.12
CA ILE A 102 6.21 -9.43 -15.98
C ILE A 102 5.16 -9.08 -14.91
N PHE A 103 4.36 -10.06 -14.51
CA PHE A 103 3.28 -9.84 -13.54
C PHE A 103 2.92 -11.12 -12.77
N MET A 104 2.27 -10.92 -11.61
CA MET A 104 1.66 -11.99 -10.84
C MET A 104 0.18 -12.10 -11.18
N LEU A 105 -0.33 -13.33 -11.31
CA LEU A 105 -1.78 -13.52 -11.48
C LEU A 105 -2.51 -13.12 -10.20
N ASN A 106 -3.38 -12.12 -10.32
CA ASN A 106 -4.26 -11.67 -9.26
C ASN A 106 -5.71 -11.66 -9.72
N ARG A 107 -6.62 -12.09 -8.84
CA ARG A 107 -8.07 -12.04 -9.03
C ARG A 107 -8.71 -11.35 -7.84
N THR A 108 -9.83 -10.67 -8.07
CA THR A 108 -10.62 -10.18 -6.94
C THR A 108 -11.08 -11.38 -6.12
N PRO A 109 -10.77 -11.42 -4.82
CA PRO A 109 -11.19 -12.51 -3.95
C PRO A 109 -12.70 -12.70 -3.98
N SER A 110 -13.16 -13.94 -3.89
CA SER A 110 -14.57 -14.30 -3.93
C SER A 110 -14.89 -15.43 -2.92
N GLY A 111 -16.17 -15.75 -2.80
CA GLY A 111 -16.68 -16.63 -1.75
C GLY A 111 -17.12 -15.84 -0.51
N SER A 112 -17.79 -16.50 0.42
CA SER A 112 -18.37 -15.87 1.62
C SER A 112 -17.34 -15.13 2.50
N ASN A 113 -16.10 -15.64 2.52
CA ASN A 113 -14.99 -15.06 3.32
C ASN A 113 -13.89 -14.43 2.45
N GLY A 114 -14.08 -14.30 1.12
CA GLY A 114 -13.02 -13.82 0.26
C GLY A 114 -11.83 -14.79 0.10
N HIS A 115 -11.94 -16.06 0.48
CA HIS A 115 -10.83 -17.01 0.46
C HIS A 115 -10.61 -17.71 -0.90
N ARG A 116 -11.45 -17.44 -1.90
CA ARG A 116 -11.20 -17.95 -3.25
C ARG A 116 -10.37 -16.95 -4.02
N VAL A 117 -9.06 -17.20 -4.12
CA VAL A 117 -8.06 -16.37 -4.79
C VAL A 117 -7.53 -17.03 -6.07
N ALA A 118 -6.73 -16.28 -6.83
CA ALA A 118 -5.99 -16.84 -7.95
C ALA A 118 -4.99 -17.90 -7.46
N PRO A 119 -4.75 -18.95 -8.26
CA PRO A 119 -3.64 -19.87 -8.00
C PRO A 119 -2.29 -19.13 -8.10
N PRO A 120 -1.24 -19.61 -7.42
CA PRO A 120 0.09 -18.99 -7.49
C PRO A 120 0.65 -19.10 -8.91
N ALA A 121 0.79 -17.98 -9.59
CA ALA A 121 1.42 -17.94 -10.91
C ALA A 121 2.06 -16.59 -11.20
N ALA A 122 3.29 -16.62 -11.70
CA ALA A 122 3.95 -15.48 -12.31
C ALA A 122 4.03 -15.71 -13.82
N TYR A 123 3.83 -14.66 -14.57
CA TYR A 123 3.94 -14.65 -16.03
C TYR A 123 5.10 -13.77 -16.46
N TYR A 124 5.91 -14.29 -17.35
CA TYR A 124 6.93 -13.57 -18.07
C TYR A 124 6.61 -13.66 -19.55
N ALA A 125 5.90 -12.65 -20.07
CA ALA A 125 5.43 -12.59 -21.45
C ALA A 125 6.39 -11.75 -22.29
N VAL A 126 6.75 -12.25 -23.47
CA VAL A 126 7.73 -11.66 -24.37
C VAL A 126 7.09 -11.43 -25.74
N GLU A 127 7.29 -10.25 -26.29
CA GLU A 127 6.94 -9.88 -27.67
C GLU A 127 8.22 -9.42 -28.38
N LEU A 128 8.54 -10.08 -29.49
CA LEU A 128 9.63 -9.75 -30.38
C LEU A 128 9.03 -9.11 -31.64
N ARG A 129 9.49 -7.94 -32.05
CA ARG A 129 9.05 -7.27 -33.28
C ARG A 129 10.24 -6.88 -34.15
N ASN A 130 10.21 -7.33 -35.38
CA ASN A 130 11.22 -6.92 -36.38
C ASN A 130 10.83 -5.56 -36.99
N ASP A 131 11.45 -4.49 -36.49
CA ASP A 131 11.26 -3.13 -37.03
C ASP A 131 12.21 -2.80 -38.18
N GLY A 132 13.08 -3.76 -38.57
CA GLY A 132 14.01 -3.63 -39.68
C GLY A 132 13.40 -3.92 -41.07
N GLU A 133 14.24 -3.81 -42.11
CA GLU A 133 13.85 -4.05 -43.50
C GLU A 133 14.17 -5.46 -44.01
N ARG A 134 14.84 -6.28 -43.20
CA ARG A 134 15.28 -7.63 -43.56
C ARG A 134 14.64 -8.68 -42.67
N GLU A 135 14.49 -9.90 -43.21
CA GLU A 135 14.12 -11.07 -42.41
C GLU A 135 15.25 -11.38 -41.43
N ILE A 136 14.88 -11.70 -40.19
CA ILE A 136 15.79 -11.99 -39.11
C ILE A 136 15.56 -13.43 -38.61
N GLU A 137 16.65 -14.19 -38.47
CA GLU A 137 16.65 -15.47 -37.78
C GLU A 137 17.45 -15.35 -36.46
N MET A 138 16.79 -15.61 -35.34
CA MET A 138 17.39 -15.48 -34.04
C MET A 138 16.98 -16.63 -33.11
N ALA A 139 17.81 -16.88 -32.11
CA ALA A 139 17.56 -17.83 -31.03
C ALA A 139 17.41 -17.11 -29.69
N THR A 140 16.44 -17.51 -28.89
CA THR A 140 16.28 -17.08 -27.50
C THR A 140 16.56 -18.26 -26.57
N TYR A 141 17.45 -18.05 -25.61
CA TYR A 141 17.71 -18.98 -24.52
C TYR A 141 17.18 -18.36 -23.23
N ALA A 142 16.17 -19.02 -22.63
CA ALA A 142 15.64 -18.64 -21.32
C ALA A 142 16.21 -19.57 -20.27
N SER A 143 17.03 -19.04 -19.39
CA SER A 143 17.65 -19.78 -18.30
C SER A 143 17.06 -19.40 -16.96
N ILE A 144 16.73 -20.41 -16.15
CA ILE A 144 16.12 -20.24 -14.83
C ILE A 144 16.71 -21.25 -13.84
N ARG A 145 17.04 -20.77 -12.63
CA ARG A 145 17.38 -21.65 -11.53
C ARG A 145 16.10 -22.15 -10.86
N ILE A 146 15.93 -23.46 -10.84
CA ILE A 146 14.76 -24.15 -10.32
C ILE A 146 15.03 -24.89 -9.00
N GLY A 147 16.22 -24.70 -8.42
CA GLY A 147 16.52 -25.07 -7.05
C GLY A 147 15.74 -24.20 -6.06
N SER A 148 15.53 -24.71 -4.84
CA SER A 148 14.96 -23.90 -3.75
C SER A 148 16.06 -23.37 -2.83
N GLY A 149 15.69 -22.50 -1.90
CA GLY A 149 16.60 -22.04 -0.83
C GLY A 149 17.01 -23.14 0.18
N TYR A 150 16.61 -24.40 -0.02
CA TYR A 150 17.15 -25.52 0.75
C TYR A 150 18.60 -25.78 0.35
N GLU A 151 19.44 -26.10 1.31
CA GLU A 151 20.79 -26.61 1.04
C GLU A 151 20.80 -28.03 0.46
N SER A 152 19.62 -28.65 0.31
CA SER A 152 19.41 -29.99 -0.16
C SER A 152 19.44 -30.15 -1.67
N THR A 153 19.59 -31.37 -2.10
CA THR A 153 19.48 -31.78 -3.50
C THR A 153 18.05 -31.57 -4.02
N ALA A 154 17.93 -30.85 -5.12
CA ALA A 154 16.70 -30.70 -5.87
C ALA A 154 16.62 -31.77 -6.95
N HIS A 155 15.54 -32.52 -7.00
CA HIS A 155 15.20 -33.43 -8.09
C HIS A 155 14.51 -32.66 -9.21
N THR A 156 14.78 -33.02 -10.45
CA THR A 156 14.24 -32.38 -11.63
C THR A 156 13.71 -33.35 -12.67
N ALA A 157 12.78 -32.87 -13.46
CA ALA A 157 12.25 -33.59 -14.61
C ALA A 157 11.73 -32.62 -15.66
N TYR A 158 11.59 -33.10 -16.92
CA TYR A 158 10.89 -32.38 -17.96
C TYR A 158 9.56 -33.03 -18.30
N ASP A 159 8.47 -32.29 -18.25
CA ASP A 159 7.15 -32.69 -18.67
C ASP A 159 6.90 -32.25 -20.11
N GLY A 160 7.07 -33.17 -21.07
CA GLY A 160 6.94 -32.84 -22.50
C GLY A 160 5.51 -32.52 -22.97
N ARG A 161 4.46 -32.85 -22.17
CA ARG A 161 3.08 -32.44 -22.50
C ARG A 161 2.77 -31.00 -22.14
N LEU A 162 3.41 -30.51 -21.08
CA LEU A 162 3.22 -29.16 -20.56
C LEU A 162 4.38 -28.24 -20.93
N HIS A 163 5.38 -28.74 -21.67
CA HIS A 163 6.61 -28.04 -22.00
C HIS A 163 7.22 -27.37 -20.76
N ALA A 164 7.36 -28.14 -19.67
CA ALA A 164 7.67 -27.60 -18.36
C ALA A 164 8.80 -28.34 -17.65
N PHE A 165 9.70 -27.61 -17.00
CA PHE A 165 10.56 -28.13 -15.96
C PHE A 165 9.76 -28.31 -14.67
N VAL A 166 10.04 -29.42 -13.97
CA VAL A 166 9.45 -29.74 -12.66
C VAL A 166 10.59 -29.96 -11.67
N ALA A 167 10.50 -29.36 -10.48
CA ALA A 167 11.51 -29.53 -9.44
C ALA A 167 10.89 -29.68 -8.05
N TRP A 168 11.54 -30.49 -7.19
CA TRP A 168 11.18 -30.69 -5.78
C TRP A 168 12.43 -31.08 -4.99
N ASN A 169 12.41 -30.95 -3.66
CA ASN A 169 13.54 -31.32 -2.79
C ASN A 169 13.14 -32.41 -1.81
N ASP A 170 14.12 -33.20 -1.35
CA ASP A 170 13.87 -34.30 -0.40
C ASP A 170 13.32 -33.86 0.94
N GLU A 171 13.76 -32.70 1.45
CA GLU A 171 13.29 -32.13 2.73
C GLU A 171 11.84 -31.63 2.68
N ALA A 172 11.33 -31.29 1.48
CA ALA A 172 9.96 -30.83 1.29
C ALA A 172 9.41 -31.36 -0.05
N PRO A 173 9.17 -32.67 -0.17
CA PRO A 173 8.77 -33.31 -1.43
C PRO A 173 7.42 -32.84 -1.98
N ASP A 174 6.57 -32.27 -1.11
CA ASP A 174 5.28 -31.70 -1.49
C ASP A 174 5.39 -30.26 -2.01
N VAL A 175 6.53 -29.57 -1.79
CA VAL A 175 6.81 -28.25 -2.37
C VAL A 175 7.35 -28.42 -3.78
N VAL A 176 6.46 -28.48 -4.74
CA VAL A 176 6.79 -28.73 -6.15
C VAL A 176 6.64 -27.46 -6.96
N ARG A 177 7.65 -27.19 -7.79
CA ARG A 177 7.76 -26.01 -8.67
C ARG A 177 7.66 -26.43 -10.12
N MET A 178 7.01 -25.63 -10.96
CA MET A 178 6.97 -25.82 -12.41
C MET A 178 7.22 -24.51 -13.15
N VAL A 179 8.03 -24.58 -14.18
CA VAL A 179 8.22 -23.50 -15.16
C VAL A 179 7.87 -24.06 -16.53
N SER A 180 6.86 -23.49 -17.17
CA SER A 180 6.43 -23.90 -18.50
C SER A 180 6.72 -22.83 -19.55
N CYS A 181 6.93 -23.26 -20.79
CA CYS A 181 6.93 -22.40 -21.96
C CYS A 181 5.62 -22.56 -22.72
N SER A 182 5.03 -21.46 -23.19
CA SER A 182 3.74 -21.43 -23.89
C SER A 182 3.76 -22.13 -25.25
N ARG A 183 4.92 -22.42 -25.77
CA ARG A 183 5.14 -23.20 -26.99
C ARG A 183 6.19 -24.28 -26.75
N ALA A 184 6.18 -25.34 -27.58
CA ALA A 184 7.24 -26.36 -27.54
C ALA A 184 8.60 -25.71 -27.84
N PRO A 185 9.61 -25.87 -26.97
CA PRO A 185 10.95 -25.40 -27.26
C PRO A 185 11.60 -26.29 -28.33
N GLU A 186 12.47 -25.74 -29.14
CA GLU A 186 13.29 -26.48 -30.13
C GLU A 186 14.23 -27.49 -29.43
N SER A 187 14.74 -27.11 -28.28
CA SER A 187 15.48 -27.99 -27.38
C SER A 187 15.42 -27.47 -25.95
N TYR A 188 15.70 -28.32 -24.99
CA TYR A 188 15.75 -27.96 -23.56
C TYR A 188 16.90 -28.70 -22.87
N GLU A 189 17.25 -28.22 -21.69
CA GLU A 189 18.20 -28.92 -20.85
C GLU A 189 18.02 -28.54 -19.39
N VAL A 190 18.17 -29.49 -18.46
CA VAL A 190 18.42 -29.17 -17.05
C VAL A 190 19.82 -29.62 -16.71
N THR A 191 20.64 -28.72 -16.23
CA THR A 191 22.08 -28.92 -16.00
C THR A 191 22.54 -28.19 -14.73
N ASP A 192 23.72 -28.55 -14.22
CA ASP A 192 24.46 -27.80 -13.20
C ASP A 192 25.65 -27.01 -13.79
N ASP A 193 25.82 -27.04 -15.12
CA ASP A 193 26.84 -26.28 -15.82
C ASP A 193 26.50 -24.81 -15.95
N ASN A 194 27.03 -24.01 -15.01
CA ASN A 194 26.84 -22.57 -14.99
C ASN A 194 27.47 -21.82 -16.18
N ALA A 195 28.37 -22.46 -16.95
CA ALA A 195 28.95 -21.81 -18.13
C ALA A 195 27.88 -21.56 -19.23
N LYS A 196 26.81 -22.36 -19.24
CA LYS A 196 25.70 -22.20 -20.18
C LYS A 196 24.82 -20.95 -19.97
N THR A 197 24.99 -20.22 -18.85
CA THR A 197 24.36 -18.92 -18.64
C THR A 197 25.21 -17.73 -19.09
N ASN A 198 26.43 -17.98 -19.60
CA ASN A 198 27.31 -16.91 -20.03
C ASN A 198 26.79 -16.27 -21.31
N ALA A 199 26.34 -15.02 -21.21
CA ALA A 199 25.85 -14.23 -22.35
C ALA A 199 26.89 -14.01 -23.46
N ALA A 200 28.16 -14.27 -23.21
CA ALA A 200 29.25 -14.12 -24.20
C ALA A 200 29.55 -15.43 -24.94
N GLN A 201 28.97 -16.56 -24.53
CA GLN A 201 29.24 -17.85 -25.12
C GLN A 201 27.93 -18.49 -25.64
N PHE A 202 27.86 -18.71 -26.98
CA PHE A 202 26.68 -19.35 -27.58
C PHE A 202 26.50 -20.77 -26.99
N PRO A 203 25.33 -21.08 -26.41
CA PRO A 203 25.13 -22.36 -25.72
C PRO A 203 25.10 -23.57 -26.66
N GLY A 204 24.84 -23.36 -27.97
CA GLY A 204 24.69 -24.45 -28.94
C GLY A 204 23.40 -25.25 -28.75
N PRO A 205 23.24 -26.39 -29.42
CA PRO A 205 22.13 -27.30 -29.21
C PRO A 205 22.12 -27.82 -27.77
N LEU A 206 20.96 -27.81 -27.12
CA LEU A 206 20.77 -28.39 -25.78
C LEU A 206 20.54 -29.91 -25.90
N SER A 207 20.85 -30.63 -24.84
CA SER A 207 20.86 -32.12 -24.84
C SER A 207 19.47 -32.76 -24.94
N ASN A 208 18.38 -32.02 -24.67
CA ASN A 208 17.03 -32.54 -24.46
C ASN A 208 16.93 -33.51 -23.26
N GLU A 209 17.81 -33.33 -22.29
CA GLU A 209 17.85 -34.17 -21.08
C GLU A 209 17.66 -33.26 -19.84
N ALA A 210 17.17 -33.88 -18.77
CA ALA A 210 17.12 -33.23 -17.45
C ALA A 210 17.97 -34.08 -16.49
N ILE A 211 18.93 -33.50 -15.80
CA ILE A 211 19.66 -34.17 -14.72
C ILE A 211 18.64 -34.53 -13.64
N ASP A 212 18.80 -35.77 -13.08
CA ASP A 212 17.83 -36.25 -12.08
C ASP A 212 17.90 -35.42 -10.79
N ALA A 213 19.10 -35.06 -10.37
CA ALA A 213 19.31 -34.37 -9.10
C ALA A 213 20.53 -33.43 -9.12
N SER A 214 20.40 -32.23 -8.54
CA SER A 214 21.49 -31.27 -8.35
C SER A 214 21.18 -30.33 -7.17
N LYS A 215 22.21 -29.70 -6.61
CA LYS A 215 22.02 -28.66 -5.56
C LYS A 215 21.46 -27.34 -6.12
N ASP A 216 21.82 -27.01 -7.35
CA ASP A 216 21.39 -25.74 -7.97
C ASP A 216 21.09 -25.94 -9.47
N PRO A 217 20.06 -26.74 -9.80
CA PRO A 217 19.74 -27.05 -11.17
C PRO A 217 19.30 -25.84 -11.97
N LEU A 218 19.88 -25.71 -13.16
CA LEU A 218 19.60 -24.70 -14.15
C LEU A 218 18.75 -25.31 -15.27
N GLY A 219 17.51 -24.84 -15.42
CA GLY A 219 16.68 -25.17 -16.57
C GLY A 219 16.89 -24.17 -17.70
N ILE A 220 17.04 -24.65 -18.93
CA ILE A 220 17.25 -23.82 -20.12
C ILE A 220 16.25 -24.25 -21.20
N PHE A 221 15.48 -23.29 -21.72
CA PHE A 221 14.64 -23.44 -22.92
C PHE A 221 15.32 -22.75 -24.11
N HIS A 222 15.33 -23.39 -25.25
CA HIS A 222 15.78 -22.80 -26.52
C HIS A 222 14.59 -22.63 -27.47
N LEU A 223 14.43 -21.42 -27.99
CA LEU A 223 13.37 -21.01 -28.91
C LEU A 223 13.96 -20.34 -30.13
N ASP A 224 13.64 -20.84 -31.33
CA ASP A 224 14.00 -20.24 -32.59
C ASP A 224 12.90 -19.31 -33.09
N HIS A 225 13.32 -18.19 -33.67
CA HIS A 225 12.43 -17.17 -34.26
C HIS A 225 12.89 -16.82 -35.67
N ARG A 226 11.91 -16.73 -36.58
CA ARG A 226 12.11 -16.21 -37.89
C ARG A 226 11.08 -15.10 -38.13
N LEU A 227 11.57 -13.86 -38.26
CA LEU A 227 10.74 -12.68 -38.28
C LEU A 227 10.95 -11.91 -39.61
N LYS A 228 9.92 -11.80 -40.42
CA LYS A 228 9.90 -10.90 -41.58
C LYS A 228 9.80 -9.45 -41.12
N PRO A 229 10.14 -8.46 -41.99
CA PRO A 229 9.90 -7.06 -41.69
C PRO A 229 8.47 -6.80 -41.21
N GLY A 230 8.32 -6.12 -40.06
CA GLY A 230 7.04 -5.82 -39.41
C GLY A 230 6.36 -6.98 -38.71
N GLU A 231 6.94 -8.19 -38.73
CA GLU A 231 6.37 -9.38 -38.07
C GLU A 231 6.68 -9.38 -36.57
N CYS A 232 5.73 -9.89 -35.77
CA CYS A 232 5.84 -10.09 -34.35
C CYS A 232 5.77 -11.57 -33.98
N ALA A 233 6.59 -12.00 -33.04
CA ALA A 233 6.45 -13.28 -32.34
C ALA A 233 6.21 -13.05 -30.86
N SER A 234 5.26 -13.80 -30.29
CA SER A 234 4.94 -13.71 -28.87
C SER A 234 5.00 -15.10 -28.24
N PHE A 235 5.52 -15.16 -27.04
CA PHE A 235 5.55 -16.35 -26.18
C PHE A 235 5.59 -15.91 -24.71
N PHE A 236 5.37 -16.84 -23.81
CA PHE A 236 5.48 -16.55 -22.38
C PHE A 236 5.96 -17.77 -21.59
N PHE A 237 6.53 -17.47 -20.43
CA PHE A 237 6.85 -18.44 -19.40
C PHE A 237 5.87 -18.28 -18.25
N THR A 238 5.41 -19.42 -17.70
CA THR A 238 4.57 -19.46 -16.51
C THR A 238 5.31 -20.16 -15.40
N LEU A 239 5.50 -19.48 -14.26
CA LEU A 239 6.12 -20.02 -13.06
C LEU A 239 5.03 -20.25 -12.03
N THR A 240 4.87 -21.49 -11.60
CA THR A 240 3.85 -21.89 -10.60
C THR A 240 4.43 -22.91 -9.62
N PHE A 241 3.76 -23.06 -8.49
CA PHE A 241 4.16 -24.03 -7.49
C PHE A 241 2.94 -24.61 -6.75
N SER A 242 3.18 -25.66 -5.99
CA SER A 242 2.21 -26.20 -5.04
C SER A 242 2.93 -26.63 -3.77
N LEU A 243 2.26 -26.53 -2.63
CA LEU A 243 2.68 -27.10 -1.34
C LEU A 243 2.06 -28.49 -1.09
N HIS A 244 1.36 -29.04 -2.11
CA HIS A 244 0.57 -30.29 -2.02
C HIS A 244 0.95 -31.29 -3.11
N GLY A 245 2.21 -31.29 -3.54
CA GLY A 245 2.76 -32.30 -4.42
C GLY A 245 2.55 -32.09 -5.93
N ARG A 246 3.04 -33.07 -6.70
CA ARG A 246 3.20 -32.98 -8.17
C ARG A 246 1.89 -32.92 -8.94
N ASP A 247 0.90 -33.72 -8.54
CA ASP A 247 -0.39 -33.77 -9.27
C ASP A 247 -1.14 -32.44 -9.11
N LYS A 248 -1.00 -31.81 -7.93
CA LYS A 248 -1.61 -30.53 -7.66
C LYS A 248 -0.99 -29.41 -8.50
N VAL A 249 0.36 -29.33 -8.59
CA VAL A 249 1.00 -28.28 -9.41
C VAL A 249 0.71 -28.48 -10.90
N ARG A 250 0.65 -29.73 -11.40
CA ARG A 250 0.25 -30.02 -12.78
C ARG A 250 -1.18 -29.59 -13.08
N SER A 251 -2.12 -29.92 -12.20
CA SER A 251 -3.51 -29.49 -12.36
C SER A 251 -3.66 -27.98 -12.26
N THR A 252 -2.87 -27.33 -11.40
CA THR A 252 -2.80 -25.88 -11.31
C THR A 252 -2.33 -25.29 -12.64
N LEU A 253 -1.18 -25.71 -13.17
CA LEU A 253 -0.63 -25.20 -14.43
C LEU A 253 -1.62 -25.38 -15.59
N ALA A 254 -2.26 -26.55 -15.69
CA ALA A 254 -3.23 -26.85 -16.74
C ALA A 254 -4.53 -26.01 -16.65
N SER A 255 -4.80 -25.39 -15.50
CA SER A 255 -5.98 -24.53 -15.28
C SER A 255 -5.69 -23.02 -15.43
N LEU A 256 -4.43 -22.65 -15.63
CA LEU A 256 -4.05 -21.24 -15.75
C LEU A 256 -4.51 -20.67 -17.10
N PRO A 257 -4.96 -19.40 -17.12
CA PRO A 257 -5.33 -18.73 -18.35
C PRO A 257 -4.08 -18.37 -19.19
N GLU A 258 -4.30 -18.08 -20.46
CA GLU A 258 -3.29 -17.49 -21.33
C GLU A 258 -2.80 -16.12 -20.78
N ALA A 259 -1.55 -15.73 -21.06
CA ALA A 259 -0.92 -14.57 -20.46
C ALA A 259 -1.73 -13.27 -20.63
N ARG A 260 -2.39 -13.09 -21.78
CA ARG A 260 -3.25 -11.92 -22.04
C ARG A 260 -4.47 -11.90 -21.11
N GLU A 261 -5.15 -13.01 -20.97
CA GLU A 261 -6.32 -13.14 -20.10
C GLU A 261 -5.93 -12.96 -18.62
N ALA A 262 -4.80 -13.59 -18.21
CA ALA A 262 -4.20 -13.43 -16.89
C ALA A 262 -3.89 -11.97 -16.54
N LEU A 263 -3.32 -11.23 -17.51
CA LEU A 263 -3.03 -9.81 -17.33
C LEU A 263 -4.31 -8.98 -17.22
N ASP A 264 -5.33 -9.28 -18.03
CA ASP A 264 -6.61 -8.57 -17.97
C ASP A 264 -7.35 -8.83 -16.64
N GLU A 265 -7.25 -10.03 -16.08
CA GLU A 265 -7.76 -10.34 -14.73
C GLU A 265 -7.02 -9.56 -13.65
N THR A 266 -5.70 -9.53 -13.71
CA THR A 266 -4.85 -8.80 -12.77
C THR A 266 -5.15 -7.29 -12.84
N ARG A 267 -5.26 -6.73 -14.05
CA ARG A 267 -5.65 -5.32 -14.25
C ARG A 267 -7.01 -5.00 -13.64
N ARG A 268 -8.01 -5.85 -13.84
CA ARG A 268 -9.35 -5.65 -13.25
C ARG A 268 -9.30 -5.67 -11.73
N HIS A 269 -8.49 -6.56 -11.14
CA HIS A 269 -8.31 -6.63 -9.69
C HIS A 269 -7.72 -5.32 -9.15
N TYR A 270 -6.59 -4.86 -9.73
CA TYR A 270 -5.96 -3.60 -9.31
C TYR A 270 -6.86 -2.39 -9.56
N SER A 271 -7.47 -2.27 -10.74
CA SER A 271 -8.35 -1.14 -11.05
C SER A 271 -9.51 -0.99 -10.06
N ARG A 272 -10.10 -2.11 -9.61
CA ARG A 272 -11.16 -2.09 -8.60
C ARG A 272 -10.67 -1.51 -7.27
N ALA A 273 -9.51 -1.96 -6.79
CA ALA A 273 -8.95 -1.49 -5.52
C ALA A 273 -8.44 -0.03 -5.62
N LEU A 274 -7.78 0.32 -6.72
CA LEU A 274 -7.28 1.68 -6.94
C LEU A 274 -8.41 2.69 -7.08
N GLY A 275 -9.59 2.25 -7.56
CA GLY A 275 -10.79 3.06 -7.63
C GLY A 275 -11.52 3.29 -6.31
N ARG A 276 -11.12 2.62 -5.19
CA ARG A 276 -11.63 2.87 -3.84
C ARG A 276 -10.86 4.01 -3.18
N ALA A 277 -11.51 4.76 -2.28
CA ALA A 277 -10.88 5.81 -1.47
C ALA A 277 -9.96 6.73 -2.31
N VAL A 278 -10.52 7.29 -3.38
CA VAL A 278 -9.79 8.18 -4.28
C VAL A 278 -9.71 9.57 -3.67
N ILE A 279 -8.48 10.07 -3.51
CA ILE A 279 -8.20 11.44 -3.05
C ILE A 279 -7.79 12.28 -4.25
N MET A 280 -8.27 13.51 -4.30
CA MET A 280 -8.00 14.50 -5.33
C MET A 280 -7.63 15.81 -4.67
N THR A 281 -6.41 16.29 -4.93
CA THR A 281 -5.89 17.57 -4.40
C THR A 281 -5.14 18.29 -5.52
N PRO A 282 -4.86 19.60 -5.40
CA PRO A 282 -3.99 20.29 -6.35
C PRO A 282 -2.54 19.77 -6.33
N GLU A 283 -2.17 18.97 -5.31
CA GLU A 283 -0.82 18.44 -5.14
C GLU A 283 -0.71 17.00 -5.69
N ALA A 284 -0.07 16.89 -6.85
CA ALA A 284 0.06 15.63 -7.56
C ALA A 284 0.77 14.53 -6.74
N GLN A 285 1.71 14.89 -5.85
CA GLN A 285 2.44 13.91 -5.03
C GLN A 285 1.53 13.24 -4.01
N VAL A 286 0.57 13.97 -3.44
CA VAL A 286 -0.41 13.40 -2.50
C VAL A 286 -1.35 12.43 -3.24
N ASN A 287 -1.83 12.81 -4.41
CA ASN A 287 -2.72 11.98 -5.23
C ASN A 287 -2.04 10.68 -5.66
N ARG A 288 -0.78 10.77 -6.16
CA ARG A 288 0.04 9.63 -6.53
C ARG A 288 0.39 8.75 -5.34
N GLY A 289 0.75 9.38 -4.20
CA GLY A 289 1.06 8.66 -2.95
C GLY A 289 -0.10 7.80 -2.48
N ALA A 290 -1.32 8.33 -2.49
CA ALA A 290 -2.52 7.58 -2.14
C ALA A 290 -2.82 6.44 -3.13
N LEU A 291 -2.58 6.62 -4.43
CA LEU A 291 -2.71 5.57 -5.43
C LEU A 291 -1.69 4.45 -5.20
N TRP A 292 -0.41 4.81 -5.06
CA TRP A 292 0.67 3.83 -4.86
C TRP A 292 0.60 3.15 -3.50
N ALA A 293 0.08 3.81 -2.47
CA ALA A 293 -0.22 3.17 -1.19
C ALA A 293 -1.17 1.99 -1.39
N LYS A 294 -2.24 2.16 -2.15
CA LYS A 294 -3.20 1.07 -2.47
C LYS A 294 -2.55 -0.06 -3.27
N ALA A 295 -1.71 0.26 -4.27
CA ALA A 295 -0.98 -0.76 -5.02
C ALA A 295 -0.04 -1.57 -4.13
N ASN A 296 0.71 -0.90 -3.23
CA ASN A 296 1.60 -1.58 -2.27
C ASN A 296 0.82 -2.47 -1.29
N MET A 297 -0.35 -2.00 -0.83
CA MET A 297 -1.22 -2.79 0.05
C MET A 297 -1.67 -4.12 -0.59
N LEU A 298 -1.96 -4.12 -1.89
CA LEU A 298 -2.33 -5.33 -2.61
C LEU A 298 -1.16 -6.31 -2.77
N ARG A 299 0.05 -5.80 -2.93
CA ARG A 299 1.26 -6.60 -3.17
C ARG A 299 1.73 -7.41 -1.97
N VAL A 300 1.26 -7.08 -0.76
CA VAL A 300 1.72 -7.70 0.48
C VAL A 300 0.70 -8.66 1.11
N GLN A 301 -0.50 -8.75 0.56
CA GLN A 301 -1.55 -9.62 1.09
C GLN A 301 -1.24 -11.09 0.84
N LEU A 302 -1.37 -11.91 1.88
CA LEU A 302 -1.19 -13.35 1.84
C LEU A 302 -2.46 -14.04 2.33
N LEU A 303 -2.80 -15.16 1.69
CA LEU A 303 -3.82 -16.09 2.16
C LEU A 303 -3.16 -17.43 2.42
N THR A 304 -3.03 -17.81 3.69
CA THR A 304 -2.43 -19.04 4.17
C THR A 304 -3.50 -19.96 4.78
N GLU A 305 -3.10 -21.07 5.36
CA GLU A 305 -4.00 -21.90 6.18
C GLU A 305 -4.49 -21.19 7.43
N GLN A 306 -3.76 -20.15 7.90
CA GLN A 306 -4.14 -19.31 9.04
C GLN A 306 -5.18 -18.23 8.66
N GLY A 307 -5.55 -18.09 7.37
CA GLY A 307 -6.41 -17.03 6.86
C GLY A 307 -5.64 -15.89 6.18
N TRP A 308 -6.31 -14.75 6.00
CA TRP A 308 -5.68 -13.56 5.44
C TRP A 308 -4.72 -12.90 6.44
N CYS A 309 -3.50 -12.64 5.99
CA CYS A 309 -2.46 -11.98 6.77
C CYS A 309 -1.45 -11.27 5.84
N PHE A 310 -0.48 -10.61 6.41
CA PHE A 310 0.78 -10.26 5.78
C PHE A 310 1.92 -10.48 6.76
N VAL A 311 3.14 -10.52 6.25
CA VAL A 311 4.35 -10.66 7.06
C VAL A 311 5.15 -9.36 7.04
N ASN A 312 5.98 -9.13 8.05
CA ASN A 312 6.75 -7.90 8.17
C ASN A 312 7.70 -7.66 6.97
N ASP A 313 8.27 -8.70 6.33
CA ASP A 313 8.98 -8.59 5.04
C ASP A 313 8.45 -9.64 4.06
N PRO A 314 7.69 -9.24 3.02
CA PRO A 314 7.05 -10.17 2.09
C PRO A 314 8.05 -10.97 1.23
N THR A 315 9.33 -10.63 1.27
CA THR A 315 10.38 -11.26 0.45
C THR A 315 11.27 -12.24 1.20
N ARG A 316 11.09 -12.41 2.52
CA ARG A 316 11.93 -13.30 3.34
C ARG A 316 11.40 -13.66 4.73
N SER A 317 10.25 -13.13 5.15
CA SER A 317 9.72 -13.36 6.49
C SER A 317 8.49 -14.28 6.46
N ASN A 318 8.19 -14.82 7.62
CA ASN A 318 6.99 -15.61 7.91
C ASN A 318 6.24 -15.13 9.16
N ASN A 319 6.67 -14.01 9.76
CA ASN A 319 6.06 -13.44 10.95
C ASN A 319 5.00 -12.40 10.60
N SER A 320 3.74 -12.65 10.99
CA SER A 320 2.68 -11.65 10.98
C SER A 320 2.64 -10.95 12.33
N VAL A 321 2.82 -9.63 12.34
CA VAL A 321 2.95 -8.80 13.56
C VAL A 321 1.65 -8.08 13.85
N ALA A 322 1.19 -8.15 15.10
CA ALA A 322 -0.10 -7.60 15.51
C ALA A 322 -0.19 -6.08 15.41
N ARG A 323 0.88 -5.38 15.82
CA ARG A 323 1.02 -3.91 15.65
C ARG A 323 0.85 -3.51 14.19
N ASP A 324 1.59 -4.18 13.31
CA ASP A 324 1.59 -3.91 11.88
C ASP A 324 0.20 -4.15 11.28
N THR A 325 -0.46 -5.26 11.68
CA THR A 325 -1.81 -5.62 11.23
C THR A 325 -2.85 -4.60 11.70
N SER A 326 -2.77 -4.16 12.95
CA SER A 326 -3.67 -3.13 13.50
C SER A 326 -3.51 -1.80 12.77
N TRP A 327 -2.27 -1.35 12.54
CA TRP A 327 -2.01 -0.14 11.77
C TRP A 327 -2.34 -0.26 10.29
N TYR A 328 -2.23 -1.46 9.71
CA TYR A 328 -2.67 -1.71 8.33
C TYR A 328 -4.17 -1.46 8.18
N ALA A 329 -4.98 -1.84 9.16
CA ALA A 329 -6.43 -1.72 9.11
C ALA A 329 -6.90 -0.29 8.86
N PHE A 330 -6.24 0.74 9.43
CA PHE A 330 -6.65 2.14 9.26
C PHE A 330 -6.68 2.61 7.79
N GLY A 331 -5.77 2.14 6.95
CA GLY A 331 -5.84 2.39 5.50
C GLY A 331 -6.53 1.27 4.74
N GLY A 332 -6.33 0.03 5.21
CA GLY A 332 -6.83 -1.20 4.58
C GLY A 332 -8.34 -1.28 4.51
N ASP A 333 -9.04 -0.83 5.54
CA ASP A 333 -10.50 -0.83 5.61
C ASP A 333 -11.16 -0.07 4.46
N TYR A 334 -10.55 1.00 3.99
CA TYR A 334 -11.04 1.78 2.86
C TYR A 334 -10.92 1.07 1.51
N VAL A 335 -10.04 0.08 1.39
CA VAL A 335 -9.66 -0.54 0.11
C VAL A 335 -9.97 -2.03 0.05
N VAL A 336 -9.61 -2.77 1.11
CA VAL A 336 -9.65 -4.23 1.20
C VAL A 336 -10.24 -4.72 2.52
N PRO A 337 -11.48 -4.32 2.86
CA PRO A 337 -12.08 -4.60 4.17
C PRO A 337 -12.23 -6.11 4.47
N TYR A 338 -12.36 -6.96 3.45
CA TYR A 338 -12.37 -8.41 3.63
C TYR A 338 -11.06 -8.93 4.22
N PHE A 339 -9.95 -8.36 3.79
CA PHE A 339 -8.61 -8.71 4.25
C PHE A 339 -8.40 -8.25 5.69
N THR A 340 -8.70 -6.98 5.99
CA THR A 340 -8.53 -6.43 7.34
C THR A 340 -9.41 -7.13 8.37
N ARG A 341 -10.66 -7.44 8.00
CA ARG A 341 -11.60 -8.20 8.86
C ARG A 341 -11.01 -9.55 9.29
N ASP A 342 -10.51 -10.32 8.34
CA ASP A 342 -10.00 -11.67 8.60
C ASP A 342 -8.67 -11.63 9.37
N ALA A 343 -7.76 -10.71 8.98
CA ALA A 343 -6.49 -10.52 9.66
C ALA A 343 -6.67 -10.08 11.13
N LEU A 344 -7.58 -9.14 11.41
CA LEU A 344 -7.89 -8.74 12.78
C LEU A 344 -8.56 -9.87 13.57
N ARG A 345 -9.44 -10.66 12.91
CA ARG A 345 -10.14 -11.79 13.53
C ARG A 345 -9.15 -12.82 14.07
N TRP A 346 -8.06 -13.10 13.37
CA TRP A 346 -7.05 -14.04 13.84
C TRP A 346 -6.52 -13.65 15.22
N TYR A 347 -6.15 -12.38 15.45
CA TYR A 347 -5.66 -11.91 16.75
C TYR A 347 -6.74 -11.93 17.83
N VAL A 348 -7.99 -11.64 17.47
CA VAL A 348 -9.12 -11.72 18.40
C VAL A 348 -9.33 -13.16 18.89
N ASP A 349 -9.19 -14.14 18.01
CA ASP A 349 -9.40 -15.55 18.32
C ASP A 349 -8.21 -16.16 19.08
N HIS A 350 -7.03 -15.50 19.08
CA HIS A 350 -5.79 -15.97 19.70
C HIS A 350 -5.28 -15.06 20.83
N LEU A 351 -6.19 -14.31 21.48
CA LEU A 351 -5.84 -13.63 22.72
C LEU A 351 -5.37 -14.64 23.77
N SER A 352 -4.38 -14.24 24.59
CA SER A 352 -4.02 -15.00 25.78
C SER A 352 -5.22 -15.16 26.74
N ASP A 353 -5.15 -16.08 27.69
CA ASP A 353 -6.24 -16.36 28.62
C ASP A 353 -6.66 -15.14 29.48
N ASP A 354 -5.72 -14.24 29.75
CA ASP A 354 -5.94 -12.98 30.47
C ASP A 354 -6.34 -11.81 29.57
N GLY A 355 -6.26 -11.96 28.25
CA GLY A 355 -6.71 -10.97 27.26
C GLY A 355 -5.61 -10.18 26.58
N MET A 356 -4.32 -10.48 26.78
CA MET A 356 -3.21 -9.85 26.08
C MET A 356 -3.19 -10.27 24.60
N VAL A 357 -2.85 -9.35 23.71
CA VAL A 357 -2.60 -9.64 22.29
C VAL A 357 -1.15 -10.09 22.12
N VAL A 358 -0.94 -11.19 21.39
CA VAL A 358 0.39 -11.69 21.06
C VAL A 358 1.18 -10.69 20.21
N GLU A 359 2.52 -10.73 20.24
CA GLU A 359 3.35 -9.84 19.42
C GLU A 359 3.27 -10.21 17.95
N TYR A 360 3.47 -11.47 17.63
CA TYR A 360 3.32 -12.00 16.28
C TYR A 360 2.96 -13.49 16.29
N PHE A 361 2.58 -13.99 15.12
CA PHE A 361 2.51 -15.43 14.86
C PHE A 361 3.28 -15.80 13.59
N ASP A 362 3.78 -17.02 13.56
CA ASP A 362 4.34 -17.63 12.36
C ASP A 362 3.20 -18.11 11.47
N ILE A 363 3.13 -17.62 10.23
CA ILE A 363 2.04 -17.94 9.30
C ILE A 363 2.02 -19.41 8.83
N ARG A 364 3.11 -20.15 9.06
CA ARG A 364 3.26 -21.55 8.64
C ARG A 364 2.55 -22.53 9.59
N ASP A 365 2.62 -22.27 10.89
CA ASP A 365 2.13 -23.18 11.92
C ASP A 365 1.27 -22.53 13.02
N GLY A 366 1.07 -21.21 12.93
CA GLY A 366 0.27 -20.44 13.88
C GLY A 366 0.92 -20.24 15.26
N LYS A 367 2.21 -20.61 15.45
CA LYS A 367 2.90 -20.38 16.72
C LYS A 367 3.02 -18.90 17.02
N THR A 368 2.70 -18.56 18.27
CA THR A 368 2.70 -17.19 18.75
C THR A 368 3.94 -16.87 19.57
N GLU A 369 4.31 -15.59 19.60
CA GLU A 369 5.40 -15.05 20.40
C GLU A 369 4.94 -13.79 21.15
N THR A 370 5.37 -13.63 22.40
CA THR A 370 5.07 -12.47 23.25
C THR A 370 6.34 -11.80 23.81
N TYR A 371 7.49 -12.40 23.60
CA TYR A 371 8.78 -11.97 24.18
C TYR A 371 8.79 -11.86 25.71
N GLY A 372 7.85 -12.53 26.42
CA GLY A 372 7.70 -12.44 27.87
C GLY A 372 7.29 -11.06 28.38
N LEU A 373 6.73 -10.20 27.51
CA LEU A 373 6.24 -8.87 27.91
C LEU A 373 4.97 -8.99 28.74
N THR A 374 4.82 -8.12 29.74
CA THR A 374 3.56 -8.00 30.50
C THR A 374 2.54 -7.14 29.76
N MET A 375 2.98 -6.22 28.94
CA MET A 375 2.14 -5.32 28.14
C MET A 375 2.93 -4.76 26.97
N ASN A 376 2.24 -4.55 25.83
CA ASN A 376 2.76 -3.87 24.66
C ASN A 376 1.63 -3.11 23.94
N ASP A 377 1.96 -2.35 22.90
CA ASP A 377 1.01 -1.56 22.11
C ASP A 377 0.04 -2.40 21.26
N ASN A 378 0.29 -3.69 21.05
CA ASN A 378 -0.61 -4.57 20.27
C ASN A 378 -2.02 -4.64 20.84
N THR A 379 -2.12 -4.70 22.19
CA THR A 379 -3.41 -4.86 22.88
C THR A 379 -4.32 -3.63 22.68
N PRO A 380 -3.90 -2.39 22.94
CA PRO A 380 -4.73 -1.22 22.66
C PRO A 380 -4.96 -1.02 21.16
N LEU A 381 -3.95 -1.23 20.30
CA LEU A 381 -4.08 -1.03 18.87
C LEU A 381 -5.11 -1.97 18.22
N LEU A 382 -5.21 -3.23 18.65
CA LEU A 382 -6.25 -4.14 18.16
C LEU A 382 -7.65 -3.59 18.42
N ILE A 383 -7.92 -3.07 19.63
CA ILE A 383 -9.22 -2.47 19.98
C ILE A 383 -9.53 -1.29 19.07
N LEU A 384 -8.55 -0.41 18.81
CA LEU A 384 -8.69 0.74 17.92
C LEU A 384 -9.00 0.29 16.49
N ALA A 385 -8.29 -0.72 15.98
CA ALA A 385 -8.46 -1.25 14.64
C ALA A 385 -9.84 -1.90 14.44
N LEU A 386 -10.35 -2.66 15.41
CA LEU A 386 -11.70 -3.26 15.37
C LEU A 386 -12.80 -2.18 15.27
N TRP A 387 -12.66 -1.09 16.01
CA TRP A 387 -13.61 0.03 15.94
C TRP A 387 -13.51 0.77 14.61
N HIS A 388 -12.29 1.03 14.14
CA HIS A 388 -12.08 1.66 12.83
C HIS A 388 -12.73 0.82 11.73
N HIS A 389 -12.50 -0.49 11.74
CA HIS A 389 -13.12 -1.41 10.80
C HIS A 389 -14.64 -1.30 10.77
N TYR A 390 -15.27 -1.29 11.95
CA TYR A 390 -16.72 -1.07 12.05
C TYR A 390 -17.14 0.31 11.51
N CYS A 391 -16.40 1.36 11.86
CA CYS A 391 -16.71 2.72 11.42
C CYS A 391 -16.66 2.88 9.89
N VAL A 392 -15.77 2.17 9.23
CA VAL A 392 -15.68 2.17 7.76
C VAL A 392 -16.73 1.23 7.17
N THR A 393 -16.79 -0.02 7.60
CA THR A 393 -17.57 -1.07 6.94
C THR A 393 -19.05 -1.12 7.34
N GLY A 394 -19.40 -0.64 8.54
CA GLY A 394 -20.71 -0.83 9.14
C GLY A 394 -21.03 -2.27 9.52
N ASP A 395 -20.03 -3.17 9.57
CA ASP A 395 -20.21 -4.60 9.90
C ASP A 395 -20.52 -4.78 11.40
N ARG A 396 -21.79 -4.53 11.74
CA ARG A 396 -22.31 -4.67 13.12
C ARG A 396 -22.26 -6.12 13.60
N GLU A 397 -22.40 -7.08 12.69
CA GLU A 397 -22.33 -8.49 13.04
C GLU A 397 -20.94 -8.85 13.54
N PHE A 398 -19.89 -8.46 12.77
CA PHE A 398 -18.51 -8.65 13.18
C PHE A 398 -18.20 -7.93 14.49
N LEU A 399 -18.60 -6.66 14.63
CA LEU A 399 -18.46 -5.92 15.89
C LEU A 399 -19.05 -6.67 17.09
N THR A 400 -20.26 -7.22 16.93
CA THR A 400 -20.94 -8.00 17.99
C THR A 400 -20.17 -9.27 18.34
N GLN A 401 -19.63 -9.96 17.34
CA GLN A 401 -18.85 -11.18 17.52
C GLN A 401 -17.53 -10.94 18.25
N VAL A 402 -16.82 -9.83 17.97
CA VAL A 402 -15.50 -9.54 18.55
C VAL A 402 -15.56 -8.77 19.86
N PHE A 403 -16.69 -8.18 20.20
CA PHE A 403 -16.84 -7.33 21.39
C PHE A 403 -16.47 -8.00 22.71
N PRO A 404 -16.85 -9.27 22.99
CA PRO A 404 -16.45 -9.94 24.25
C PRO A 404 -14.93 -10.05 24.40
N GLN A 405 -14.20 -10.34 23.34
CA GLN A 405 -12.75 -10.45 23.33
C GLN A 405 -12.09 -9.07 23.45
N ALA A 406 -12.60 -8.07 22.73
CA ALA A 406 -12.16 -6.68 22.87
C ALA A 406 -12.33 -6.19 24.32
N GLN A 407 -13.42 -6.58 24.99
CA GLN A 407 -13.65 -6.29 26.40
C GLN A 407 -12.63 -7.00 27.31
N ARG A 408 -12.26 -8.26 27.00
CA ARG A 408 -11.19 -8.97 27.73
C ARG A 408 -9.86 -8.23 27.58
N ALA A 409 -9.50 -7.83 26.36
CA ALA A 409 -8.30 -7.06 26.09
C ALA A 409 -8.28 -5.71 26.84
N ALA A 410 -9.40 -4.99 26.89
CA ALA A 410 -9.51 -3.75 27.67
C ALA A 410 -9.41 -3.98 29.19
N LYS A 411 -9.95 -5.09 29.71
CA LYS A 411 -9.78 -5.48 31.11
C LYS A 411 -8.33 -5.86 31.43
N TYR A 412 -7.64 -6.49 30.48
CA TYR A 412 -6.21 -6.76 30.60
C TYR A 412 -5.42 -5.46 30.72
N ILE A 413 -5.69 -4.46 29.87
CA ILE A 413 -5.09 -3.12 30.00
C ILE A 413 -5.27 -2.59 31.44
N LEU A 414 -6.48 -2.62 31.96
CA LEU A 414 -6.78 -2.13 33.31
C LEU A 414 -6.07 -2.93 34.43
N SER A 415 -5.81 -4.23 34.21
CA SER A 415 -5.07 -5.08 35.16
C SER A 415 -3.59 -4.71 35.26
N GLN A 416 -3.03 -4.03 34.21
CA GLN A 416 -1.64 -3.55 34.17
C GLN A 416 -1.49 -2.14 34.78
N ARG A 417 -2.55 -1.59 35.41
CA ARG A 417 -2.50 -0.31 36.10
C ARG A 417 -1.67 -0.45 37.37
N GLY A 418 -0.58 0.32 37.41
CA GLY A 418 0.34 0.34 38.56
C GLY A 418 0.37 1.72 39.24
N GLU A 419 1.55 2.12 39.69
CA GLU A 419 1.78 3.36 40.41
C GLU A 419 1.26 4.57 39.60
N HIS A 420 0.77 5.57 40.30
CA HIS A 420 0.18 6.79 39.71
C HIS A 420 -1.08 6.55 38.87
N GLY A 421 -1.64 5.34 38.83
CA GLY A 421 -2.79 5.02 37.97
C GLY A 421 -2.43 4.90 36.47
N LEU A 422 -1.15 4.87 36.15
CA LEU A 422 -0.62 4.65 34.78
C LEU A 422 -0.58 3.16 34.44
N ILE A 423 -0.51 2.86 33.16
CA ILE A 423 -0.29 1.51 32.64
C ILE A 423 1.22 1.26 32.57
N TRP A 424 1.66 0.17 33.18
CA TRP A 424 3.06 -0.22 33.27
C TRP A 424 3.34 -1.45 32.44
N CYS A 425 4.49 -1.48 31.79
CA CYS A 425 5.01 -2.64 31.07
C CYS A 425 6.37 -3.05 31.62
N CYS A 426 6.66 -4.33 31.58
CA CYS A 426 7.93 -4.90 31.96
C CYS A 426 8.42 -5.82 30.86
N ALA A 427 9.68 -5.64 30.45
CA ALA A 427 10.41 -6.62 29.68
C ALA A 427 11.10 -7.58 30.67
N ASP A 428 10.96 -8.88 30.49
CA ASP A 428 11.48 -9.91 31.42
C ASP A 428 13.01 -10.07 31.42
N GLY A 429 13.72 -9.24 30.68
CA GLY A 429 15.16 -9.27 30.60
C GLY A 429 15.75 -10.35 29.66
N THR A 430 14.93 -11.08 28.92
CA THR A 430 15.35 -12.16 28.00
C THR A 430 16.01 -11.66 26.71
N GLY A 431 16.33 -10.37 26.64
CA GLY A 431 16.94 -9.76 25.44
C GLY A 431 15.94 -9.00 24.56
N SER A 432 14.64 -9.07 24.83
CA SER A 432 13.63 -8.27 24.13
C SER A 432 13.72 -6.78 24.48
N GLN A 433 14.40 -6.42 25.53
CA GLN A 433 14.84 -5.07 25.93
C GLN A 433 13.78 -3.96 25.77
N GLY A 434 12.49 -4.30 26.01
CA GLY A 434 11.42 -3.32 26.04
C GLY A 434 10.77 -3.02 24.70
N ILE A 435 10.41 -4.03 23.93
CA ILE A 435 9.49 -3.89 22.78
C ILE A 435 8.09 -3.61 23.32
N VAL A 436 7.87 -2.42 23.84
CA VAL A 436 6.57 -2.04 24.39
C VAL A 436 5.74 -1.19 23.44
N GLY A 437 6.36 -0.69 22.39
CA GLY A 437 5.76 0.17 21.35
C GLY A 437 6.43 -0.02 19.99
N TRP A 438 6.15 0.91 19.08
CA TRP A 438 6.65 0.85 17.70
C TRP A 438 8.19 0.95 17.62
N ARG A 439 8.80 1.64 18.61
CA ARG A 439 10.25 1.79 18.71
C ARG A 439 10.85 0.51 19.28
N ASN A 440 11.15 -0.39 18.36
CA ASN A 440 11.66 -1.73 18.65
C ASN A 440 12.91 -1.75 19.51
N VAL A 441 13.40 -2.95 19.76
CA VAL A 441 14.61 -3.21 20.55
C VAL A 441 15.81 -2.47 19.97
N ILE A 442 16.35 -1.57 20.76
CA ILE A 442 17.66 -0.92 20.50
C ILE A 442 18.62 -1.38 21.58
N GLN A 443 19.71 -2.01 21.18
CA GLN A 443 20.69 -2.47 22.15
C GLN A 443 21.20 -1.31 23.03
N GLY A 444 21.11 -1.46 24.35
CA GLY A 444 21.50 -0.46 25.31
C GLY A 444 20.51 0.69 25.53
N TYR A 445 19.37 0.67 24.82
CA TYR A 445 18.31 1.69 24.97
C TYR A 445 17.03 1.03 25.46
N ARG A 446 16.90 0.87 26.76
CA ARG A 446 15.73 0.25 27.36
C ARG A 446 14.56 1.22 27.37
N LEU A 447 13.41 0.77 26.90
CA LEU A 447 12.17 1.53 26.88
C LEU A 447 11.05 0.66 27.47
N ASP A 448 10.90 0.73 28.79
CA ASP A 448 9.84 0.06 29.54
C ASP A 448 9.36 0.96 30.70
N GLY A 449 8.50 0.45 31.59
CA GLY A 449 7.87 1.22 32.65
C GLY A 449 6.54 1.83 32.18
N ALA A 450 6.25 3.07 32.57
CA ALA A 450 5.06 3.79 32.11
C ALA A 450 5.43 4.69 30.93
N THR A 451 5.37 4.14 29.69
CA THR A 451 5.69 4.91 28.48
C THR A 451 4.52 5.79 28.07
N THR A 452 4.81 6.98 27.56
CA THR A 452 3.78 7.93 27.10
C THR A 452 3.02 7.40 25.88
N GLU A 453 3.71 6.75 24.94
CA GLU A 453 3.10 6.09 23.79
C GLU A 453 2.02 5.09 24.25
N LEU A 454 2.43 4.03 24.96
CA LEU A 454 1.52 2.97 25.39
C LEU A 454 0.35 3.50 26.22
N ASN A 455 0.60 4.43 27.16
CA ASN A 455 -0.46 5.02 27.98
C ASN A 455 -1.46 5.82 27.14
N SER A 456 -0.99 6.53 26.09
CA SER A 456 -1.85 7.27 25.16
C SER A 456 -2.73 6.32 24.33
N GLU A 457 -2.17 5.23 23.84
CA GLU A 457 -2.91 4.19 23.12
C GLU A 457 -3.92 3.47 23.99
N CYS A 458 -3.56 3.15 25.25
CA CYS A 458 -4.46 2.55 26.22
C CYS A 458 -5.63 3.48 26.57
N HIS A 459 -5.37 4.80 26.70
CA HIS A 459 -6.44 5.78 26.88
C HIS A 459 -7.42 5.75 25.70
N ALA A 460 -6.91 5.81 24.46
CA ALA A 460 -7.74 5.75 23.26
C ALA A 460 -8.51 4.43 23.13
N ALA A 461 -7.90 3.31 23.49
CA ALA A 461 -8.55 2.00 23.47
C ALA A 461 -9.70 1.91 24.47
N LEU A 462 -9.54 2.44 25.70
CA LEU A 462 -10.61 2.51 26.69
C LEU A 462 -11.77 3.42 26.23
N GLN A 463 -11.46 4.58 25.63
CA GLN A 463 -12.50 5.42 25.02
C GLN A 463 -13.24 4.67 23.91
N THR A 464 -12.48 3.92 23.10
CA THR A 464 -13.03 3.13 22.00
C THR A 464 -13.95 2.02 22.50
N MET A 465 -13.59 1.34 23.59
CA MET A 465 -14.48 0.36 24.24
C MET A 465 -15.80 0.98 24.70
N SER A 466 -15.76 2.20 25.24
CA SER A 466 -16.98 2.94 25.58
C SER A 466 -17.84 3.18 24.32
N LYS A 467 -17.24 3.61 23.21
CA LYS A 467 -17.94 3.81 21.93
C LYS A 467 -18.56 2.50 21.40
N MET A 468 -17.80 1.39 21.41
CA MET A 468 -18.27 0.07 20.99
C MET A 468 -19.48 -0.40 21.85
N ALA A 469 -19.37 -0.24 23.18
CA ALA A 469 -20.46 -0.61 24.11
C ALA A 469 -21.73 0.24 23.87
N ASN A 470 -21.59 1.55 23.66
CA ASN A 470 -22.71 2.44 23.34
C ASN A 470 -23.36 2.03 22.02
N GLU A 471 -22.59 1.70 20.99
CA GLU A 471 -23.08 1.24 19.69
C GLU A 471 -23.88 -0.07 19.82
N LEU A 472 -23.47 -0.95 20.72
CA LEU A 472 -24.16 -2.22 21.00
C LEU A 472 -25.31 -2.10 22.02
N GLY A 473 -25.47 -0.91 22.65
CA GLY A 473 -26.54 -0.63 23.60
C GLY A 473 -26.24 -1.03 25.07
N ASP A 474 -24.98 -1.28 25.42
CA ASP A 474 -24.59 -1.55 26.81
C ASP A 474 -24.04 -0.29 27.49
N GLU A 475 -24.96 0.54 27.98
CA GLU A 475 -24.62 1.80 28.66
C GLU A 475 -23.79 1.59 29.94
N ARG A 476 -23.92 0.44 30.62
CA ARG A 476 -23.18 0.16 31.84
C ARG A 476 -21.72 -0.05 31.57
N ILE A 477 -21.41 -0.88 30.55
CA ILE A 477 -20.02 -1.12 30.10
C ILE A 477 -19.46 0.16 29.50
N ALA A 478 -20.24 0.92 28.75
CA ALA A 478 -19.82 2.19 28.17
C ALA A 478 -19.33 3.17 29.24
N ARG A 479 -20.09 3.35 30.32
CA ARG A 479 -19.69 4.23 31.44
C ARG A 479 -18.45 3.73 32.16
N GLU A 480 -18.36 2.43 32.41
CA GLU A 480 -17.19 1.80 33.07
C GLU A 480 -15.88 2.15 32.34
N PHE A 481 -15.84 1.99 30.99
CA PHE A 481 -14.65 2.29 30.21
C PHE A 481 -14.44 3.79 29.98
N GLU A 482 -15.49 4.59 29.88
CA GLU A 482 -15.37 6.05 29.80
C GLU A 482 -14.72 6.64 31.06
N ASP A 483 -15.14 6.19 32.23
CA ASP A 483 -14.56 6.63 33.52
C ASP A 483 -13.10 6.18 33.64
N ALA A 484 -12.80 4.96 33.23
CA ALA A 484 -11.42 4.45 33.19
C ALA A 484 -10.52 5.24 32.26
N ALA A 485 -11.02 5.60 31.05
CA ALA A 485 -10.29 6.43 30.11
C ALA A 485 -10.02 7.84 30.65
N LYS A 486 -11.03 8.48 31.25
CA LYS A 486 -10.88 9.80 31.90
C LYS A 486 -9.85 9.77 33.02
N ALA A 487 -9.88 8.73 33.85
CA ALA A 487 -8.91 8.56 34.93
C ALA A 487 -7.48 8.38 34.43
N LEU A 488 -7.30 7.58 33.38
CA LEU A 488 -5.99 7.37 32.74
C LEU A 488 -5.48 8.67 32.10
N ARG A 489 -6.31 9.42 31.35
CA ARG A 489 -5.94 10.71 30.77
C ARG A 489 -5.48 11.70 31.84
N ALA A 490 -6.19 11.76 32.97
CA ALA A 490 -5.78 12.61 34.08
C ALA A 490 -4.41 12.22 34.66
N ALA A 491 -4.18 10.91 34.86
CA ALA A 491 -2.91 10.34 35.32
C ALA A 491 -1.74 10.66 34.37
N ILE A 492 -1.95 10.52 33.05
CA ILE A 492 -0.94 10.85 32.02
C ILE A 492 -0.59 12.34 32.10
N ASN A 493 -1.58 13.24 32.16
CA ASN A 493 -1.35 14.68 32.23
C ASN A 493 -0.78 15.15 33.58
N GLU A 494 -0.98 14.38 34.66
CA GLU A 494 -0.40 14.71 35.97
C GLU A 494 1.06 14.24 36.09
N HIS A 495 1.37 13.03 35.65
CA HIS A 495 2.65 12.37 35.93
C HIS A 495 3.61 12.33 34.77
N LEU A 496 3.12 12.22 33.51
CA LEU A 496 3.96 12.14 32.31
C LEU A 496 4.16 13.50 31.61
N LEU A 497 3.37 14.54 31.89
CA LEU A 497 3.56 15.86 31.33
C LEU A 497 4.70 16.62 32.03
N ASP A 498 5.74 17.01 31.30
CA ASP A 498 6.73 17.98 31.72
C ASP A 498 6.19 19.40 31.54
N ARG A 499 5.63 19.96 32.62
CA ARG A 499 5.02 21.29 32.58
C ARG A 499 6.03 22.41 32.32
N SER A 500 7.35 22.15 32.56
CA SER A 500 8.39 23.15 32.31
C SER A 500 8.70 23.34 30.82
N ARG A 501 8.58 22.25 30.03
CA ARG A 501 8.81 22.23 28.59
C ARG A 501 7.50 22.17 27.78
N ASN A 502 6.38 21.91 28.45
CA ASN A 502 5.05 21.70 27.84
C ASN A 502 5.04 20.59 26.79
N VAL A 503 5.75 19.48 27.11
CA VAL A 503 5.80 18.21 26.33
C VAL A 503 5.79 17.03 27.28
N TYR A 504 5.56 15.81 26.80
CA TYR A 504 5.57 14.64 27.66
C TYR A 504 6.98 14.04 27.80
N TYR A 505 7.25 13.41 28.95
CA TYR A 505 8.39 12.51 29.13
C TYR A 505 8.23 11.31 28.20
N LEU A 506 9.34 10.74 27.74
CA LEU A 506 9.28 9.50 26.95
C LEU A 506 8.71 8.33 27.78
N THR A 507 9.20 8.20 29.03
CA THR A 507 8.74 7.17 29.99
C THR A 507 9.07 7.58 31.44
N ILE A 508 8.39 6.99 32.40
CA ILE A 508 8.84 6.81 33.79
C ILE A 508 9.29 5.35 33.90
N ASP A 509 10.59 5.12 34.10
CA ASP A 509 11.14 3.78 34.24
C ASP A 509 10.82 3.15 35.60
N TRP A 510 11.17 1.89 35.76
CA TRP A 510 10.91 1.14 37.02
C TRP A 510 11.67 1.66 38.23
N ASP A 511 12.69 2.51 38.02
CA ASP A 511 13.40 3.21 39.12
C ASP A 511 12.75 4.58 39.43
N GLY A 512 11.62 4.90 38.82
CA GLY A 512 10.91 6.18 38.93
C GLY A 512 11.60 7.34 38.20
N LYS A 513 12.61 7.06 37.37
CA LYS A 513 13.33 8.07 36.61
C LYS A 513 12.54 8.46 35.37
N LYS A 514 12.36 9.75 35.22
CA LYS A 514 11.71 10.36 34.06
C LYS A 514 12.70 10.54 32.91
N ARG A 515 12.43 9.93 31.75
CA ARG A 515 13.23 10.13 30.55
C ARG A 515 12.73 11.37 29.80
N THR A 516 13.65 12.31 29.58
CA THR A 516 13.35 13.62 29.01
C THR A 516 13.71 13.73 27.51
N ASP A 517 14.02 12.60 26.88
CA ASP A 517 14.38 12.54 25.46
C ASP A 517 13.23 13.08 24.61
N LEU A 518 13.58 13.97 23.66
CA LEU A 518 12.63 14.39 22.62
C LEU A 518 12.70 13.41 21.48
N THR A 519 11.57 12.83 21.14
CA THR A 519 11.46 11.83 20.07
C THR A 519 10.19 12.09 19.25
N SER A 520 10.08 11.44 18.09
CA SER A 520 8.86 11.47 17.28
C SER A 520 7.63 10.93 18.04
N ASP A 521 7.83 10.17 19.13
CA ASP A 521 6.77 9.55 19.93
C ASP A 521 5.91 10.59 20.67
N LEU A 522 6.40 11.84 20.77
CA LEU A 522 5.57 12.98 21.24
C LEU A 522 4.27 13.15 20.43
N VAL A 523 4.17 12.54 19.26
CA VAL A 523 2.95 12.59 18.44
C VAL A 523 1.76 11.88 19.09
N PHE A 524 1.99 10.81 19.85
CA PHE A 524 0.91 9.93 20.36
C PHE A 524 -0.06 10.62 21.32
N PRO A 525 0.36 11.45 22.30
CA PRO A 525 -0.57 12.21 23.12
C PRO A 525 -1.47 13.17 22.32
N VAL A 526 -1.00 13.66 21.19
CA VAL A 526 -1.80 14.51 20.27
C VAL A 526 -2.75 13.64 19.45
N LEU A 527 -2.23 12.57 18.84
CA LEU A 527 -2.98 11.67 17.97
C LEU A 527 -4.17 11.00 18.69
N PHE A 528 -3.99 10.70 19.99
CA PHE A 528 -4.97 9.98 20.80
C PHE A 528 -5.72 10.88 21.82
N ASP A 529 -5.74 12.19 21.58
CA ASP A 529 -6.55 13.16 22.34
C ASP A 529 -6.26 13.16 23.86
N VAL A 530 -5.01 12.88 24.25
CA VAL A 530 -4.53 12.95 25.63
C VAL A 530 -4.11 14.38 25.97
N ALA A 531 -3.38 15.03 25.04
CA ALA A 531 -2.86 16.38 25.24
C ALA A 531 -3.97 17.43 25.20
N ASP A 532 -3.92 18.40 26.15
CA ASP A 532 -4.75 19.58 26.04
C ASP A 532 -4.28 20.45 24.85
N HIS A 533 -5.16 21.29 24.32
CA HIS A 533 -4.93 22.04 23.08
C HIS A 533 -3.60 22.79 23.06
N ASP A 534 -3.24 23.48 24.14
CA ASP A 534 -1.99 24.26 24.23
C ASP A 534 -0.75 23.35 24.22
N VAL A 535 -0.84 22.20 24.89
CA VAL A 535 0.22 21.18 24.91
C VAL A 535 0.38 20.56 23.52
N ALA A 536 -0.74 20.18 22.89
CA ALA A 536 -0.77 19.63 21.55
C ALA A 536 -0.15 20.60 20.52
N THR A 537 -0.54 21.89 20.59
CA THR A 537 0.02 22.96 19.74
C THR A 537 1.53 23.06 19.92
N ASN A 538 2.03 23.03 21.17
CA ASN A 538 3.47 23.08 21.46
C ASN A 538 4.21 21.84 20.96
N ILE A 539 3.61 20.65 21.08
CA ILE A 539 4.18 19.40 20.57
C ILE A 539 4.32 19.46 19.05
N ILE A 540 3.26 19.83 18.33
CA ILE A 540 3.31 19.97 16.88
C ILE A 540 4.36 21.01 16.46
N ALA A 541 4.43 22.14 17.15
CA ALA A 541 5.48 23.15 16.90
C ALA A 541 6.89 22.59 17.18
N THR A 542 7.07 21.77 18.22
CA THR A 542 8.34 21.13 18.56
C THR A 542 8.75 20.13 17.49
N LEU A 543 7.85 19.25 17.07
CA LEU A 543 8.11 18.27 16.01
C LEU A 543 8.24 18.91 14.62
N SER A 544 7.79 20.15 14.45
CA SER A 544 7.94 20.93 13.21
C SER A 544 9.29 21.66 13.09
N ARG A 545 10.17 21.58 14.10
CA ARG A 545 11.47 22.25 14.08
C ARG A 545 12.43 21.63 13.04
N PRO A 546 13.34 22.39 12.44
CA PRO A 546 14.27 21.92 11.42
C PRO A 546 15.12 20.71 11.82
N GLU A 547 15.46 20.57 13.11
CA GLU A 547 16.24 19.43 13.61
C GLU A 547 15.51 18.09 13.54
N PHE A 548 14.17 18.10 13.40
CA PHE A 548 13.37 16.89 13.20
C PHE A 548 13.09 16.59 11.73
N TRP A 549 13.37 17.52 10.79
CA TRP A 549 12.92 17.36 9.41
C TRP A 549 14.03 17.10 8.42
N THR A 550 13.70 16.27 7.42
CA THR A 550 14.46 16.00 6.21
C THR A 550 13.59 16.24 4.98
N ASP A 551 14.19 16.14 3.80
CA ASP A 551 13.46 16.18 2.52
C ASP A 551 12.59 14.91 2.28
N ALA A 552 12.68 13.90 3.14
CA ALA A 552 11.95 12.64 3.02
C ALA A 552 10.95 12.37 4.18
N GLY A 553 10.94 13.23 5.20
CA GLY A 553 10.06 13.09 6.35
C GLY A 553 10.71 13.38 7.69
N LEU A 554 10.06 12.91 8.75
CA LEU A 554 10.40 13.19 10.14
C LEU A 554 11.49 12.25 10.65
N HIS A 555 12.54 12.79 11.26
CA HIS A 555 13.50 12.03 12.07
C HIS A 555 12.84 11.39 13.28
N THR A 556 13.29 10.22 13.66
CA THR A 556 12.84 9.52 14.87
C THR A 556 13.26 10.22 16.16
N VAL A 557 14.40 10.90 16.15
CA VAL A 557 14.89 11.83 17.19
C VAL A 557 15.50 13.06 16.51
N PRO A 558 15.56 14.24 17.16
CA PRO A 558 16.14 15.42 16.54
C PRO A 558 17.66 15.25 16.36
N ARG A 559 18.25 15.90 15.37
CA ARG A 559 19.71 15.89 15.13
C ARG A 559 20.54 16.40 16.31
N THR A 560 19.91 17.08 17.25
CA THR A 560 20.53 17.60 18.47
C THR A 560 20.49 16.63 19.65
N ALA A 561 19.83 15.47 19.48
CA ALA A 561 19.74 14.45 20.53
C ALA A 561 21.15 13.86 20.83
N ILE A 562 21.42 13.57 22.10
CA ILE A 562 22.72 13.03 22.54
C ILE A 562 23.00 11.64 21.91
N ASP A 563 21.95 10.86 21.67
CA ASP A 563 22.02 9.52 21.09
C ASP A 563 21.80 9.52 19.58
N TYR A 564 21.76 10.70 18.95
CA TYR A 564 21.54 10.81 17.51
C TYR A 564 22.62 10.06 16.72
N GLY A 565 22.17 9.18 15.85
CA GLY A 565 22.98 8.53 14.83
C GLY A 565 22.10 8.18 13.64
N PRO A 566 22.40 8.66 12.41
CA PRO A 566 21.51 8.58 11.26
C PRO A 566 21.12 7.16 10.82
N ALA A 567 21.85 6.15 11.31
CA ALA A 567 21.53 4.72 11.11
C ALA A 567 21.49 3.91 12.42
N HIS A 568 21.65 4.59 13.58
CA HIS A 568 21.76 3.91 14.86
C HIS A 568 20.43 3.21 15.21
N GLY A 569 20.55 1.96 15.70
CA GLY A 569 19.39 1.13 16.08
C GLY A 569 18.42 0.92 14.92
N SER A 570 18.90 0.58 13.74
CA SER A 570 18.09 0.45 12.52
C SER A 570 17.30 1.74 12.21
N GLY A 571 17.93 2.89 12.40
CA GLY A 571 17.35 4.20 12.17
C GLY A 571 16.38 4.68 13.28
N LEU A 572 16.18 3.92 14.35
CA LEU A 572 15.27 4.30 15.45
C LEU A 572 15.79 5.45 16.32
N LEU A 573 17.08 5.78 16.21
CA LEU A 573 17.74 6.90 16.91
C LEU A 573 18.32 7.95 15.95
N GLY A 574 17.61 8.27 14.86
CA GLY A 574 17.99 9.36 13.96
C GLY A 574 17.74 9.10 12.47
N GLY A 575 17.24 7.92 12.09
CA GLY A 575 16.75 7.67 10.73
C GLY A 575 15.39 8.32 10.47
N VAL A 576 14.89 8.14 9.25
CA VAL A 576 13.55 8.56 8.83
C VAL A 576 12.70 7.31 8.60
N TRP A 577 11.63 7.18 9.36
CA TRP A 577 10.66 6.11 9.25
C TRP A 577 9.31 6.63 8.74
N GLY A 578 8.64 5.87 7.88
CA GLY A 578 7.34 6.28 7.35
C GLY A 578 6.27 6.42 8.44
N GLY A 579 6.23 5.50 9.42
CA GLY A 579 5.25 5.54 10.51
C GLY A 579 5.20 6.89 11.25
N PRO A 580 6.28 7.34 11.88
CA PRO A 580 6.34 8.66 12.55
C PRO A 580 5.92 9.82 11.66
N THR A 581 6.32 9.81 10.38
CA THR A 581 5.96 10.85 9.43
C THR A 581 4.44 10.89 9.18
N PHE A 582 3.79 9.74 9.05
CA PHE A 582 2.35 9.66 8.77
C PHE A 582 1.49 9.88 10.03
N TRP A 583 1.93 9.42 11.20
CA TRP A 583 1.29 9.78 12.47
C TRP A 583 1.36 11.28 12.71
N PHE A 584 2.51 11.90 12.43
CA PHE A 584 2.65 13.35 12.49
C PHE A 584 1.70 14.05 11.52
N ALA A 585 1.59 13.57 10.28
CA ALA A 585 0.67 14.16 9.30
C ALA A 585 -0.77 14.14 9.80
N ALA A 586 -1.24 13.01 10.35
CA ALA A 586 -2.58 12.89 10.90
C ALA A 586 -2.80 13.80 12.12
N ALA A 587 -1.86 13.80 13.08
CA ALA A 587 -1.94 14.63 14.27
C ALA A 587 -1.87 16.14 13.95
N ALA A 588 -0.96 16.55 13.05
CA ALA A 588 -0.78 17.95 12.66
C ALA A 588 -1.97 18.52 11.89
N ALA A 589 -2.79 17.68 11.28
CA ALA A 589 -3.90 18.13 10.43
C ALA A 589 -4.85 19.14 11.11
N ALA A 590 -5.05 19.04 12.43
CA ALA A 590 -5.89 19.97 13.20
C ALA A 590 -5.18 21.26 13.66
N PHE A 591 -3.84 21.24 13.69
CA PHE A 591 -3.02 22.31 14.27
C PHE A 591 -2.19 23.06 13.21
N ASN A 592 -1.71 22.35 12.20
CA ASN A 592 -0.84 22.89 11.16
C ASN A 592 -1.02 22.12 9.85
N ALA A 593 -2.01 22.52 9.04
CA ALA A 593 -2.31 21.87 7.77
C ALA A 593 -1.15 21.92 6.75
N GLU A 594 -0.28 22.93 6.82
CA GLU A 594 0.91 23.05 5.96
C GLU A 594 1.92 21.93 6.25
N PHE A 595 2.20 21.68 7.52
CA PHE A 595 3.10 20.59 7.90
C PHE A 595 2.49 19.22 7.65
N MET A 596 1.19 19.05 7.81
CA MET A 596 0.48 17.85 7.40
C MET A 596 0.70 17.56 5.90
N ALA A 597 0.46 18.55 5.04
CA ALA A 597 0.69 18.40 3.60
C ALA A 597 2.17 18.16 3.29
N ASN A 598 3.09 18.91 3.92
CA ASN A 598 4.52 18.71 3.74
C ASN A 598 5.00 17.30 4.10
N ALA A 599 4.46 16.70 5.16
CA ALA A 599 4.80 15.32 5.55
C ALA A 599 4.40 14.31 4.46
N LEU A 600 3.19 14.44 3.90
CA LEU A 600 2.71 13.58 2.82
C LEU A 600 3.49 13.79 1.51
N ILE A 601 3.75 15.05 1.15
CA ILE A 601 4.45 15.41 -0.09
C ILE A 601 5.89 14.92 -0.03
N SER A 602 6.64 15.26 1.02
CA SER A 602 8.08 14.95 1.14
C SER A 602 8.33 13.46 1.13
N SER A 603 7.57 12.70 1.92
CA SER A 603 7.74 11.25 2.01
C SER A 603 7.51 10.56 0.68
N PHE A 604 6.40 10.87 -0.02
CA PHE A 604 6.12 10.21 -1.28
C PHE A 604 7.01 10.71 -2.42
N LYS A 605 7.31 12.01 -2.46
CA LYS A 605 8.26 12.59 -3.43
C LYS A 605 9.61 11.87 -3.38
N HIS A 606 10.06 11.48 -2.17
CA HIS A 606 11.30 10.75 -1.99
C HIS A 606 11.27 9.36 -2.68
N TYR A 607 10.17 8.61 -2.55
CA TYR A 607 9.99 7.30 -3.20
C TYR A 607 9.82 7.37 -4.73
N ALA A 608 9.70 8.57 -5.29
CA ALA A 608 9.64 8.81 -6.73
C ALA A 608 10.97 9.34 -7.32
N GLN A 609 12.03 9.48 -6.49
CA GLN A 609 13.33 10.02 -6.92
C GLN A 609 14.26 8.92 -7.45
N ASP A 610 15.46 9.36 -7.86
CA ASP A 610 16.51 8.53 -8.44
C ASP A 610 16.82 7.25 -7.62
N PRO A 611 16.51 6.05 -8.15
CA PRO A 611 16.73 4.79 -7.43
C PRO A 611 18.20 4.50 -7.10
N ARG A 612 19.13 4.95 -7.93
CA ARG A 612 20.57 4.75 -7.70
C ARG A 612 21.05 5.50 -6.48
N ARG A 613 20.60 6.76 -6.37
CA ARG A 613 21.03 7.64 -5.28
C ARG A 613 20.46 7.18 -3.93
N TYR A 614 19.20 6.77 -3.93
CA TYR A 614 18.49 6.55 -2.67
C TYR A 614 18.24 5.08 -2.35
N ASN A 615 18.63 4.15 -3.23
CA ASN A 615 18.36 2.71 -3.05
C ASN A 615 16.88 2.43 -2.77
N THR A 616 16.00 3.06 -3.54
CA THR A 616 14.54 2.93 -3.46
C THR A 616 13.98 2.40 -4.78
N VAL A 617 12.74 1.96 -4.77
CA VAL A 617 11.98 1.62 -5.97
C VAL A 617 10.88 2.66 -6.15
N PRO A 618 10.80 3.34 -7.30
CA PRO A 618 9.76 4.34 -7.53
C PRO A 618 8.35 3.80 -7.25
N GLY A 619 7.58 4.55 -6.48
CA GLY A 619 6.23 4.17 -6.06
C GLY A 619 6.14 3.10 -4.97
N GLN A 620 7.25 2.56 -4.48
CA GLN A 620 7.30 1.51 -3.48
C GLN A 620 7.75 2.07 -2.13
N PHE A 621 6.91 1.97 -1.10
CA PHE A 621 7.21 2.46 0.24
C PHE A 621 8.21 1.54 0.93
N SER A 622 9.44 2.01 1.15
CA SER A 622 10.46 1.30 1.92
C SER A 622 10.30 1.53 3.43
N GLU A 623 11.00 0.75 4.25
CA GLU A 623 10.80 0.79 5.71
C GLU A 623 11.45 2.00 6.36
N TRP A 624 12.77 2.20 6.22
CA TRP A 624 13.45 3.34 6.83
C TRP A 624 14.64 3.81 6.02
N LEU A 625 14.93 5.08 6.17
CA LEU A 625 15.98 5.78 5.45
C LEU A 625 17.06 6.25 6.43
N HIS A 626 18.30 6.23 5.98
CA HIS A 626 19.41 6.83 6.70
C HIS A 626 19.18 8.33 6.90
N GLY A 627 19.30 8.82 8.14
CA GLY A 627 18.87 10.18 8.49
C GLY A 627 19.56 11.34 7.77
N GLU A 628 20.77 11.12 7.22
CA GLU A 628 21.50 12.18 6.51
C GLU A 628 21.51 11.97 4.98
N THR A 629 21.80 10.75 4.52
CA THR A 629 21.88 10.47 3.08
C THR A 629 20.53 10.23 2.44
N LEU A 630 19.52 9.91 3.25
CA LEU A 630 18.17 9.51 2.86
C LEU A 630 18.14 8.26 1.97
N THR A 631 19.21 7.46 2.00
CA THR A 631 19.27 6.16 1.34
C THR A 631 18.46 5.14 2.11
N ASN A 632 17.74 4.26 1.41
CA ASN A 632 17.01 3.18 2.05
C ASN A 632 17.97 2.15 2.66
N HIS A 633 17.78 1.83 3.93
CA HIS A 633 18.49 0.83 4.70
C HIS A 633 17.57 -0.26 5.27
N GLY A 634 16.26 -0.07 5.18
CA GLY A 634 15.26 -1.05 5.58
C GLY A 634 14.80 -1.95 4.42
N MET A 635 13.72 -2.67 4.63
CA MET A 635 13.10 -3.49 3.57
C MET A 635 12.60 -2.63 2.42
N MET A 636 12.64 -3.18 1.19
CA MET A 636 12.27 -2.43 -0.03
C MET A 636 10.78 -2.14 -0.13
N LEU A 637 9.95 -3.00 0.43
CA LEU A 637 8.49 -2.85 0.49
C LEU A 637 8.03 -3.08 1.91
N SER A 638 7.67 -1.99 2.61
CA SER A 638 7.11 -2.06 3.95
C SER A 638 5.59 -2.30 3.88
N PRO A 639 5.07 -3.41 4.40
CA PRO A 639 3.65 -3.74 4.34
C PRO A 639 2.76 -2.76 5.09
N TRP A 640 3.25 -2.16 6.17
CA TRP A 640 2.46 -1.39 7.13
C TRP A 640 2.61 0.14 7.01
N PHE A 641 3.48 0.64 6.10
CA PHE A 641 3.61 2.10 5.88
C PHE A 641 2.65 2.63 4.82
N ALA A 642 2.48 1.92 3.73
CA ALA A 642 1.56 2.33 2.69
C ALA A 642 0.12 2.56 3.19
N PRO A 643 -0.50 1.66 4.00
CA PRO A 643 -1.82 1.92 4.56
C PRO A 643 -1.85 3.12 5.51
N LYS A 644 -0.79 3.40 6.27
CA LYS A 644 -0.71 4.61 7.11
C LYS A 644 -0.68 5.90 6.28
N TYR A 645 0.01 5.88 5.13
CA TYR A 645 -0.03 7.01 4.20
C TYR A 645 -1.45 7.29 3.73
N LEU A 646 -2.18 6.24 3.29
CA LEU A 646 -3.56 6.39 2.82
C LEU A 646 -4.48 6.90 3.95
N TRP A 647 -4.34 6.35 5.16
CA TRP A 647 -5.05 6.81 6.34
C TRP A 647 -4.78 8.30 6.64
N ALA A 648 -3.52 8.71 6.71
CA ALA A 648 -3.16 10.11 6.96
C ALA A 648 -3.65 11.05 5.84
N ALA A 649 -3.65 10.59 4.59
CA ALA A 649 -4.21 11.34 3.49
C ALA A 649 -5.75 11.45 3.58
N MET A 650 -6.45 10.37 3.96
CA MET A 650 -7.92 10.34 4.06
C MET A 650 -8.42 11.09 5.29
N GLU A 651 -7.89 10.78 6.48
CA GLU A 651 -8.37 11.37 7.73
C GLU A 651 -7.66 12.68 8.07
N GLY A 652 -6.40 12.83 7.67
CA GLY A 652 -5.67 14.10 7.80
C GLY A 652 -6.03 15.11 6.72
N ALA A 653 -5.61 14.86 5.47
CA ALA A 653 -5.74 15.83 4.38
C ALA A 653 -7.19 15.98 3.88
N ALA A 654 -7.93 14.87 3.67
CA ALA A 654 -9.32 14.95 3.24
C ALA A 654 -10.30 15.26 4.39
N GLY A 655 -9.80 15.26 5.64
CA GLY A 655 -10.53 15.75 6.80
C GLY A 655 -11.63 14.83 7.32
N LEU A 656 -11.65 13.55 6.93
CA LEU A 656 -12.65 12.59 7.42
C LEU A 656 -12.31 12.15 8.85
N GLU A 657 -13.22 12.35 9.80
CA GLU A 657 -13.18 11.73 11.12
C GLU A 657 -14.22 10.59 11.16
N VAL A 658 -13.81 9.41 10.68
CA VAL A 658 -14.71 8.25 10.52
C VAL A 658 -15.14 7.65 11.85
N THR A 659 -14.32 7.77 12.89
CA THR A 659 -14.52 7.16 14.21
C THR A 659 -15.46 7.94 15.13
N SER A 660 -15.89 9.15 14.72
CA SER A 660 -16.94 9.88 15.42
C SER A 660 -18.34 9.36 15.07
N ASN A 661 -19.32 9.66 15.90
CA ASN A 661 -20.71 9.31 15.65
C ASN A 661 -21.61 10.55 15.87
N PRO A 662 -22.17 11.16 14.82
CA PRO A 662 -21.98 10.81 13.40
C PRO A 662 -20.55 11.12 12.89
N PRO A 663 -20.12 10.54 11.74
CA PRO A 663 -18.86 10.87 11.09
C PRO A 663 -18.80 12.36 10.72
N LYS A 664 -17.59 12.95 10.76
CA LYS A 664 -17.41 14.38 10.50
C LYS A 664 -16.49 14.63 9.32
N LEU A 665 -16.73 15.73 8.61
CA LEU A 665 -15.83 16.30 7.61
C LEU A 665 -15.27 17.62 8.15
N HIS A 666 -13.99 17.62 8.48
CA HIS A 666 -13.30 18.82 8.93
C HIS A 666 -12.93 19.72 7.76
N ARG A 667 -13.46 20.94 7.74
CA ARG A 667 -13.18 21.94 6.70
C ARG A 667 -11.81 22.58 6.94
N ARG A 668 -10.78 21.94 6.39
CA ARG A 668 -9.40 22.43 6.50
C ARG A 668 -8.63 22.17 5.20
N LEU A 669 -7.90 23.18 4.73
CA LEU A 669 -7.02 23.09 3.59
C LEU A 669 -5.74 23.81 3.90
N PRO A 670 -4.56 23.32 3.50
CA PRO A 670 -3.33 24.10 3.48
C PRO A 670 -3.56 25.43 2.76
N ALA A 671 -2.80 26.48 3.10
CA ALA A 671 -2.98 27.79 2.49
C ALA A 671 -2.76 27.77 0.97
N GLY A 672 -1.83 26.94 0.51
CA GLY A 672 -1.56 26.74 -0.91
C GLY A 672 -2.60 25.90 -1.66
N TRP A 673 -3.59 25.30 -0.96
CA TRP A 673 -4.63 24.51 -1.61
C TRP A 673 -5.94 25.29 -1.70
N SER A 674 -6.47 25.41 -2.91
CA SER A 674 -7.77 26.03 -3.14
C SER A 674 -8.93 25.03 -3.14
N TRP A 675 -8.63 23.74 -3.28
CA TRP A 675 -9.62 22.67 -3.35
C TRP A 675 -9.03 21.33 -2.89
N MET A 676 -9.91 20.44 -2.51
CA MET A 676 -9.65 19.01 -2.37
C MET A 676 -10.95 18.22 -2.53
N GLY A 677 -10.87 16.96 -2.86
CA GLY A 677 -12.02 16.07 -2.93
C GLY A 677 -11.64 14.61 -2.65
N ALA A 678 -12.65 13.82 -2.31
CA ALA A 678 -12.52 12.39 -2.17
C ALA A 678 -13.79 11.70 -2.67
N ARG A 679 -13.66 10.49 -3.21
CA ARG A 679 -14.79 9.69 -3.71
C ARG A 679 -14.57 8.20 -3.52
N ASN A 680 -15.65 7.43 -3.61
CA ASN A 680 -15.66 6.00 -3.36
C ASN A 680 -15.07 5.66 -1.97
N VAL A 681 -15.35 6.50 -0.98
CA VAL A 681 -14.88 6.35 0.39
C VAL A 681 -15.94 5.65 1.21
N MET A 682 -15.65 4.44 1.66
CA MET A 682 -16.56 3.67 2.49
C MET A 682 -16.67 4.27 3.89
N VAL A 683 -17.87 4.57 4.35
CA VAL A 683 -18.20 5.03 5.71
C VAL A 683 -19.48 4.33 6.15
N ARG A 684 -19.45 3.61 7.25
CA ARG A 684 -20.58 2.80 7.73
C ARG A 684 -21.17 1.89 6.63
N GLY A 685 -20.32 1.33 5.74
CA GLY A 685 -20.72 0.46 4.64
C GLY A 685 -21.38 1.16 3.44
N ARG A 686 -21.28 2.47 3.35
CA ARG A 686 -21.81 3.29 2.25
C ARG A 686 -20.70 4.09 1.59
N ASP A 687 -20.76 4.25 0.27
CA ASP A 687 -19.76 4.99 -0.49
C ASP A 687 -20.08 6.48 -0.49
N LEU A 688 -19.22 7.27 0.14
CA LEU A 688 -19.31 8.73 0.16
C LEU A 688 -18.38 9.35 -0.88
N ALA A 689 -18.79 10.54 -1.35
CA ALA A 689 -17.98 11.47 -2.11
C ALA A 689 -18.22 12.88 -1.61
N TRP A 690 -17.15 13.68 -1.54
CA TRP A 690 -17.23 15.08 -1.17
C TRP A 690 -16.09 15.88 -1.80
N PHE A 691 -16.28 17.18 -1.83
CA PHE A 691 -15.19 18.13 -2.10
C PHE A 691 -15.34 19.38 -1.24
N THR A 692 -14.19 19.91 -0.85
CA THR A 692 -14.09 21.18 -0.12
C THR A 692 -13.29 22.17 -0.97
N VAL A 693 -13.80 23.38 -1.09
CA VAL A 693 -13.22 24.44 -1.92
C VAL A 693 -13.07 25.72 -1.10
N ARG A 694 -12.08 26.54 -1.47
CA ARG A 694 -11.84 27.87 -0.90
C ARG A 694 -12.47 28.91 -1.81
N LEU A 695 -13.68 29.29 -1.45
CA LEU A 695 -14.40 30.47 -1.97
C LEU A 695 -14.14 31.66 -1.03
N ASP A 696 -15.15 32.46 -0.67
CA ASP A 696 -15.03 33.45 0.43
C ASP A 696 -14.74 32.78 1.77
N LYS A 697 -15.23 31.57 1.95
CA LYS A 697 -14.93 30.65 3.06
C LYS A 697 -14.69 29.22 2.54
N LEU A 698 -14.21 28.34 3.41
CA LEU A 698 -14.19 26.91 3.07
C LEU A 698 -15.62 26.38 2.98
N THR A 699 -15.97 25.85 1.82
CA THR A 699 -17.32 25.34 1.49
C THR A 699 -17.22 23.88 1.09
N THR A 700 -18.01 23.01 1.71
CA THR A 700 -18.03 21.57 1.48
C THR A 700 -19.31 21.13 0.80
N TYR A 701 -19.16 20.34 -0.27
CA TYR A 701 -20.23 19.63 -0.99
C TYR A 701 -20.06 18.14 -0.73
N ALA A 702 -21.12 17.43 -0.36
CA ALA A 702 -21.05 16.00 -0.07
C ALA A 702 -22.34 15.27 -0.45
N ASN A 703 -22.22 13.98 -0.86
CA ASN A 703 -23.37 13.11 -0.85
C ASN A 703 -23.51 12.48 0.54
N SER A 704 -24.73 12.35 1.04
CA SER A 704 -24.97 11.81 2.37
C SER A 704 -25.25 10.30 2.38
N GLN A 705 -25.85 9.78 1.32
CA GLN A 705 -26.31 8.38 1.27
C GLN A 705 -27.06 7.92 2.55
N GLY A 706 -27.73 8.88 3.23
CA GLY A 706 -28.42 8.61 4.49
C GLY A 706 -27.52 8.57 5.74
N ILE A 707 -26.24 8.97 5.63
CA ILE A 707 -25.37 9.24 6.77
C ILE A 707 -25.47 10.72 7.11
N ALA A 708 -25.63 11.03 8.39
CA ALA A 708 -25.56 12.43 8.85
C ALA A 708 -24.13 12.94 8.70
N ILE A 709 -23.90 13.83 7.74
CA ILE A 709 -22.63 14.49 7.49
C ILE A 709 -22.83 16.00 7.44
N ASP A 710 -21.93 16.75 8.10
CA ASP A 710 -21.96 18.22 8.07
C ASP A 710 -21.31 18.73 6.79
N ALA A 711 -22.14 19.13 5.81
CA ALA A 711 -21.72 19.77 4.57
C ALA A 711 -22.60 20.99 4.28
N ASP A 712 -22.01 22.05 3.68
CA ASP A 712 -22.75 23.26 3.29
C ASP A 712 -23.80 22.95 2.20
N HIS A 713 -23.44 22.03 1.29
CA HIS A 713 -24.31 21.56 0.20
C HIS A 713 -24.40 20.03 0.23
N GLN A 714 -25.61 19.52 0.43
CA GLN A 714 -25.88 18.08 0.49
C GLN A 714 -26.53 17.57 -0.79
N TYR A 715 -26.09 16.40 -1.22
CA TYR A 715 -26.54 15.68 -2.39
C TYR A 715 -26.88 14.23 -2.02
N ASP A 716 -27.55 13.52 -2.93
CA ASP A 716 -28.01 12.15 -2.68
C ASP A 716 -27.02 11.11 -3.17
N GLU A 717 -26.37 11.36 -4.32
CA GLU A 717 -25.50 10.37 -4.97
C GLU A 717 -24.26 10.98 -5.63
N ASP A 718 -23.22 10.14 -5.78
CA ASP A 718 -22.04 10.38 -6.62
C ASP A 718 -22.31 9.84 -8.04
N VAL A 719 -22.28 10.71 -9.04
CA VAL A 719 -22.48 10.38 -10.47
C VAL A 719 -21.21 10.66 -11.29
N SER A 720 -20.08 10.75 -10.63
CA SER A 720 -18.80 11.11 -11.27
C SER A 720 -18.40 10.15 -12.40
N ASP A 721 -18.72 8.85 -12.27
CA ASP A 721 -18.38 7.85 -13.29
C ASP A 721 -19.17 8.03 -14.60
N ASP A 722 -20.32 8.69 -14.54
CA ASP A 722 -21.15 9.00 -15.69
C ASP A 722 -20.73 10.30 -16.39
N VAL A 723 -20.12 11.23 -15.63
CA VAL A 723 -19.69 12.54 -16.15
C VAL A 723 -18.31 12.43 -16.79
N ARG A 724 -18.18 12.88 -18.03
CA ARG A 724 -16.91 12.86 -18.76
C ARG A 724 -16.26 14.22 -18.73
N VAL A 725 -14.99 14.25 -18.31
CA VAL A 725 -14.12 15.43 -18.41
C VAL A 725 -13.04 15.13 -19.44
N GLY A 726 -12.94 15.96 -20.47
CA GLY A 726 -11.99 15.78 -21.56
C GLY A 726 -10.56 16.11 -21.11
N GLY A 727 -9.59 15.37 -21.68
CA GLY A 727 -8.16 15.54 -21.36
C GLY A 727 -7.70 14.71 -20.16
N ASP A 728 -6.39 14.40 -20.16
CA ASP A 728 -5.78 13.45 -19.21
C ASP A 728 -5.51 14.03 -17.82
N HIS A 729 -5.93 15.27 -17.55
CA HIS A 729 -5.35 16.07 -16.46
C HIS A 729 -6.36 16.75 -15.53
N ALA A 730 -7.62 16.68 -15.86
CA ALA A 730 -8.67 17.23 -14.99
C ALA A 730 -9.23 16.12 -14.08
N MET A 731 -9.26 16.40 -12.79
CA MET A 731 -9.94 15.56 -11.81
C MET A 731 -11.35 16.08 -11.59
N SER A 732 -12.34 15.19 -11.46
CA SER A 732 -13.72 15.62 -11.27
C SER A 732 -14.49 14.81 -10.24
N ILE A 733 -15.37 15.50 -9.51
CA ILE A 733 -16.40 14.91 -8.65
C ILE A 733 -17.72 15.53 -9.04
N ALA A 734 -18.71 14.67 -9.32
CA ALA A 734 -20.07 15.10 -9.68
C ALA A 734 -21.07 14.52 -8.69
N LEU A 735 -21.76 15.40 -7.98
CA LEU A 735 -22.76 15.08 -6.96
C LEU A 735 -24.16 15.47 -7.43
N ARG A 736 -25.13 14.59 -7.31
CA ARG A 736 -26.50 14.78 -7.78
C ARG A 736 -27.52 14.71 -6.65
N ARG A 737 -28.53 15.57 -6.72
CA ARG A 737 -29.82 15.46 -6.02
C ARG A 737 -30.95 15.75 -6.99
N ASP A 738 -32.18 15.56 -6.55
CA ASP A 738 -33.34 15.86 -7.42
C ASP A 738 -33.28 17.29 -7.95
N GLY A 739 -33.36 17.43 -9.27
CA GLY A 739 -33.35 18.72 -10.00
C GLY A 739 -31.99 19.46 -9.97
N ALA A 740 -30.91 18.91 -9.42
CA ALA A 740 -29.63 19.61 -9.37
C ALA A 740 -28.41 18.68 -9.42
N ILE A 741 -27.32 19.16 -10.03
CA ILE A 741 -26.01 18.51 -10.04
C ILE A 741 -24.93 19.57 -9.79
N ALA A 742 -23.96 19.25 -8.92
CA ALA A 742 -22.75 20.05 -8.73
C ALA A 742 -21.52 19.26 -9.16
N ILE A 743 -20.64 19.87 -9.93
CA ILE A 743 -19.47 19.25 -10.50
C ILE A 743 -18.25 20.10 -10.17
N LEU A 744 -17.32 19.52 -9.43
CA LEU A 744 -15.98 20.03 -9.27
C LEU A 744 -15.14 19.58 -10.48
N VAL A 745 -14.38 20.49 -11.07
CA VAL A 745 -13.28 20.19 -12.00
C VAL A 745 -12.00 20.78 -11.42
N GLY A 746 -11.09 19.93 -10.99
CA GLY A 746 -9.81 20.29 -10.36
C GLY A 746 -8.64 20.16 -11.32
N ASN A 747 -7.64 21.02 -11.16
CA ASN A 747 -6.40 21.03 -11.95
C ASN A 747 -5.18 20.84 -11.04
N THR A 748 -4.37 19.80 -11.34
CA THR A 748 -3.12 19.50 -10.61
C THR A 748 -1.86 20.06 -11.28
N PHE A 749 -2.01 20.72 -12.45
CA PHE A 749 -0.86 21.26 -13.20
C PHE A 749 -0.51 22.69 -12.79
N ASP A 750 0.75 23.04 -13.01
CA ASP A 750 1.29 24.39 -12.83
C ASP A 750 0.93 25.35 -13.98
N ARG A 751 -0.01 24.97 -14.84
CA ARG A 751 -0.56 25.76 -15.95
C ARG A 751 -2.08 25.69 -15.97
N THR A 752 -2.70 26.71 -16.57
CA THR A 752 -4.13 26.69 -16.88
C THR A 752 -4.42 25.57 -17.88
N ILE A 753 -5.50 24.82 -17.65
CA ILE A 753 -6.01 23.80 -18.57
C ILE A 753 -7.35 24.24 -19.16
N SER A 754 -7.58 23.80 -20.41
CA SER A 754 -8.88 23.91 -21.06
C SER A 754 -9.39 22.50 -21.28
N THR A 755 -10.61 22.24 -20.84
CA THR A 755 -11.24 20.92 -20.91
C THR A 755 -12.70 21.04 -21.38
N SER A 756 -13.33 19.93 -21.69
CA SER A 756 -14.75 19.84 -21.98
C SER A 756 -15.44 18.91 -21.00
N LEU A 757 -16.59 19.31 -20.50
CA LEU A 757 -17.41 18.54 -19.58
C LEU A 757 -18.66 18.04 -20.28
N SER A 758 -18.92 16.71 -20.25
CA SER A 758 -20.13 16.11 -20.82
C SER A 758 -20.93 15.41 -19.74
N ILE A 759 -22.20 15.78 -19.63
CA ILE A 759 -23.13 15.24 -18.62
C ILE A 759 -24.19 14.41 -19.36
N PRO A 760 -24.38 13.12 -19.04
CA PRO A 760 -25.41 12.31 -19.67
C PRO A 760 -26.81 12.85 -19.45
N LYS A 761 -27.69 12.73 -20.48
CA LYS A 761 -29.09 13.21 -20.44
C LYS A 761 -29.88 12.73 -19.20
N LYS A 762 -29.57 11.52 -18.70
CA LYS A 762 -30.24 10.96 -17.52
C LYS A 762 -30.04 11.76 -16.23
N HIS A 763 -29.01 12.62 -16.18
CA HIS A 763 -28.67 13.46 -15.04
C HIS A 763 -29.03 14.93 -15.27
N LEU A 764 -29.51 15.30 -16.44
CA LEU A 764 -29.87 16.66 -16.79
C LEU A 764 -31.40 16.87 -16.74
N PRO A 765 -31.88 17.98 -16.16
CA PRO A 765 -33.28 18.38 -16.26
C PRO A 765 -33.63 18.77 -17.71
N GLN A 766 -34.91 18.86 -18.04
CA GLN A 766 -35.37 19.24 -19.40
C GLN A 766 -34.99 20.67 -19.76
N ARG A 767 -35.04 21.59 -18.77
CA ARG A 767 -34.56 22.97 -18.87
C ARG A 767 -33.74 23.27 -17.63
N CYS A 768 -32.63 23.90 -17.81
CA CYS A 768 -31.72 24.17 -16.70
C CYS A 768 -31.06 25.55 -16.78
N ASP A 769 -30.77 26.05 -15.61
CA ASP A 769 -29.89 27.17 -15.37
C ASP A 769 -28.52 26.63 -14.91
N LEU A 770 -27.44 27.27 -15.35
CA LEU A 770 -26.06 26.91 -14.98
C LEU A 770 -25.43 28.07 -14.20
N ARG A 771 -24.77 27.75 -13.08
CA ARG A 771 -23.81 28.63 -12.41
C ARG A 771 -22.42 28.04 -12.58
N LEU A 772 -21.48 28.85 -13.03
CA LEU A 772 -20.09 28.49 -13.22
C LEU A 772 -19.21 29.35 -12.31
N TYR A 773 -18.47 28.72 -11.41
CA TYR A 773 -17.36 29.39 -10.74
C TYR A 773 -16.15 29.36 -11.66
N ASP A 774 -15.76 30.51 -12.18
CA ASP A 774 -14.61 30.67 -13.07
C ASP A 774 -13.36 30.95 -12.22
N SER A 775 -12.46 29.97 -12.14
CA SER A 775 -11.21 30.07 -11.38
C SER A 775 -10.20 31.07 -11.94
N LEU A 776 -10.37 31.55 -13.19
CA LEU A 776 -9.47 32.53 -13.79
C LEU A 776 -9.73 33.94 -13.24
N VAL A 777 -11.01 34.24 -12.94
CA VAL A 777 -11.44 35.53 -12.38
C VAL A 777 -11.85 35.45 -10.91
N GLY A 778 -12.09 34.24 -10.40
CA GLY A 778 -12.50 34.00 -9.01
C GLY A 778 -13.95 34.37 -8.72
N GLU A 779 -14.84 34.37 -9.72
CA GLU A 779 -16.23 34.83 -9.61
C GLU A 779 -17.23 33.80 -10.14
N TRP A 780 -18.46 33.91 -9.69
CA TRP A 780 -19.58 33.14 -10.19
C TRP A 780 -20.23 33.82 -11.38
N HIS A 781 -20.53 33.07 -12.42
CA HIS A 781 -21.26 33.46 -13.60
C HIS A 781 -22.57 32.67 -13.71
N ASP A 782 -23.68 33.39 -13.73
CA ASP A 782 -25.02 32.78 -13.95
C ASP A 782 -25.31 32.77 -15.46
N ILE A 783 -25.65 31.61 -15.99
CA ILE A 783 -25.99 31.36 -17.39
C ILE A 783 -27.39 30.77 -17.41
N PRO A 784 -28.45 31.63 -17.56
CA PRO A 784 -29.80 31.16 -17.55
C PRO A 784 -30.18 30.45 -18.85
N ASP A 785 -31.07 29.47 -18.75
CA ASP A 785 -31.71 28.74 -19.87
C ASP A 785 -30.69 28.11 -20.82
N VAL A 786 -29.73 27.37 -20.25
CA VAL A 786 -28.69 26.73 -21.03
C VAL A 786 -29.28 25.63 -21.89
N ASP A 787 -28.85 25.60 -23.15
CA ASP A 787 -29.19 24.48 -24.03
C ASP A 787 -28.54 23.17 -23.49
N VAL A 788 -29.43 22.25 -23.08
CA VAL A 788 -29.05 20.96 -22.53
C VAL A 788 -28.14 20.16 -23.47
N SER A 789 -28.23 20.39 -24.78
CA SER A 789 -27.34 19.74 -25.75
C SER A 789 -25.88 20.15 -25.57
N ARG A 790 -25.60 21.39 -25.20
CA ARG A 790 -24.22 21.86 -24.91
C ARG A 790 -23.61 21.17 -23.71
N LEU A 791 -24.40 20.90 -22.66
CA LEU A 791 -23.94 20.17 -21.47
C LEU A 791 -23.73 18.68 -21.78
N ARG A 792 -24.49 18.12 -22.70
CA ARG A 792 -24.38 16.73 -23.11
C ARG A 792 -23.19 16.51 -24.06
N ASP A 793 -23.01 17.40 -25.03
CA ASP A 793 -22.10 17.21 -26.16
C ASP A 793 -20.68 17.75 -25.86
N GLY A 794 -20.50 18.55 -24.81
CA GLY A 794 -19.22 19.06 -24.33
C GLY A 794 -19.25 20.57 -23.99
N PHE A 795 -19.44 20.90 -22.74
CA PHE A 795 -19.37 22.27 -22.22
C PHE A 795 -17.90 22.65 -21.95
N PRO A 796 -17.37 23.73 -22.54
CA PRO A 796 -15.98 24.14 -22.32
C PRO A 796 -15.79 24.71 -20.91
N VAL A 797 -14.73 24.25 -20.22
CA VAL A 797 -14.31 24.69 -18.90
C VAL A 797 -12.83 25.03 -18.93
N GLN A 798 -12.48 26.19 -18.39
CA GLN A 798 -11.08 26.55 -18.13
C GLN A 798 -10.84 26.47 -16.63
N VAL A 799 -9.70 25.90 -16.24
CA VAL A 799 -9.32 25.77 -14.83
C VAL A 799 -7.93 26.32 -14.63
N ALA A 800 -7.82 27.30 -13.74
CA ALA A 800 -6.56 27.93 -13.38
C ALA A 800 -5.52 26.91 -12.89
N ARG A 801 -4.27 27.29 -12.97
CA ARG A 801 -3.13 26.53 -12.44
C ARG A 801 -3.40 26.17 -10.96
N HIS A 802 -3.30 24.87 -10.61
CA HIS A 802 -3.61 24.32 -9.28
C HIS A 802 -4.98 24.73 -8.71
N GLY A 803 -5.87 25.23 -9.59
CA GLY A 803 -7.20 25.74 -9.25
C GLY A 803 -8.31 24.73 -9.46
N PHE A 804 -9.53 25.24 -9.36
CA PHE A 804 -10.74 24.47 -9.58
C PHE A 804 -11.81 25.32 -10.26
N SER A 805 -12.76 24.67 -10.95
CA SER A 805 -14.02 25.27 -11.35
C SER A 805 -15.17 24.44 -10.81
N ILE A 806 -16.31 25.10 -10.49
CA ILE A 806 -17.54 24.41 -10.09
C ILE A 806 -18.62 24.72 -11.10
N LEU A 807 -19.32 23.70 -11.56
CA LEU A 807 -20.54 23.85 -12.34
C LEU A 807 -21.71 23.37 -11.48
N GLU A 808 -22.65 24.27 -11.23
CA GLU A 808 -23.94 23.94 -10.62
C GLU A 808 -25.03 24.03 -11.68
N VAL A 809 -25.63 22.88 -12.03
CA VAL A 809 -26.75 22.81 -12.97
C VAL A 809 -28.01 22.57 -12.16
N CYS A 810 -28.98 23.47 -12.26
CA CYS A 810 -30.27 23.39 -11.56
C CYS A 810 -31.44 23.39 -12.55
N GLU A 811 -32.51 22.66 -12.20
CA GLU A 811 -33.76 22.73 -12.95
C GLU A 811 -34.27 24.18 -12.96
N LYS A 812 -34.63 24.69 -14.16
CA LYS A 812 -35.21 26.01 -14.31
C LYS A 812 -36.57 25.99 -13.68
N LYS A 813 -36.79 26.77 -12.63
CA LYS A 813 -38.12 26.99 -12.06
C LYS A 813 -38.96 27.78 -13.05
N SER A 814 -40.13 27.24 -13.39
CA SER A 814 -41.11 27.84 -14.30
C SER A 814 -41.59 29.20 -13.82
#